data_54bc78a33380d73fde7275d97cbb5926
#
_entry.id   54bc78a33380d73fde7275d97cbb5926
#
_cell.length_a   1.000
_cell.length_b   1.000
_cell.length_c   1.000
_cell.angle_alpha   90.00
_cell.angle_beta   90.00
_cell.angle_gamma   90.00
#
_symmetry.space_group_name_H-M   'P 1'
#
loop_
_entity.id
_entity.type
_entity.pdbx_description
1 polymer ?
#
loop_
_entity_poly.entity_id
_entity_poly.type
_entity_poly.pdbx_seq_one_letter_code
_entity_poly.pdbx_strand_id
1 'polypeptide(L)'
;MKKVYLTLIALLAVISASAQGWPANYNGVMLQGFSWNAYEAAQWKALEAQTTEFKGFIDLVWVPQSGKCAEPVQVMGYKPYYYFNHNSSFGTEDELRSMIKTFKNNGIGTIADVVINHHNTEGWFTFPAETYKGVTYQMKSTDICKNDDGGKTATQAQKEGVSLSNNNDEGEDFGDCRDLDHNSANVQKVVKAYLKFLKEDLGYEGFRYDMVKGFNASHVGDYNTATGIQYSVGEYWDGVGNIKNWINNTGKKSGAFDFPFHYNMTNAIRYNDWRKLYDACLMSDPSYRQYAITFVENHDIQVREDNSNEGNKDPIPTAYIPAANAFMIAMPGTPCIFQPHWKAYEHELKSMIEARKLAGITNTSSYNNYANNKQYFANAVNGTNGRKLLVVVGIPSMMTTPSKTEYTRILSGKNYMYYLSNNSETAWADKASGTYEEGFETTLTAVSKNSNAKLVYTTNGNDPTASSTQATSGTSINISSSCTLKVGLLINGTVSGIRTYNYSIKRFEPYNITVYVNTDAVNWKKVNFYYWGNIDKPDWPGTPITQTKMIDGKNWYYKDFTITQKGGMLNFVFCEPNDAGTKEKSQSVDITGINSTVFIKVGPEKDGGKYVVTNVTKEVNTGIDQPITENTGKNVNNAWYTLSGMKMNQKPNQAGIYIHHGKKVVIK
;
A
#
# COMPACT_ATOMS: atom_id res chain seq x y z
N MET A 1 -1.37 3.98 52.21
CA MET A 1 -0.35 3.84 51.15
C MET A 1 -0.28 2.43 50.57
N LYS A 2 -0.18 1.33 51.37
CA LYS A 2 -0.13 -0.06 50.81
C LYS A 2 -1.35 -0.47 49.95
N LYS A 3 -2.55 0.01 50.20
CA LYS A 3 -3.77 -0.30 49.40
C LYS A 3 -3.80 0.43 48.05
N VAL A 4 -3.19 1.61 47.93
CA VAL A 4 -3.10 2.35 46.67
C VAL A 4 -2.10 1.71 45.72
N TYR A 5 -1.01 1.15 46.24
CA TYR A 5 -0.02 0.43 45.43
C TYR A 5 -0.55 -0.90 44.86
N LEU A 6 -1.40 -1.63 45.64
CA LEU A 6 -2.03 -2.85 45.11
C LEU A 6 -3.04 -2.55 44.01
N THR A 7 -3.79 -1.44 44.08
CA THR A 7 -4.74 -1.03 43.07
C THR A 7 -4.04 -0.55 41.79
N LEU A 8 -2.89 0.15 41.92
CA LEU A 8 -2.06 0.55 40.78
C LEU A 8 -1.39 -0.64 40.08
N ILE A 9 -0.91 -1.64 40.85
CA ILE A 9 -0.33 -2.85 40.29
C ILE A 9 -1.41 -3.72 39.65
N ALA A 10 -2.62 -3.78 40.16
CA ALA A 10 -3.76 -4.47 39.52
C ALA A 10 -4.22 -3.74 38.25
N LEU A 11 -4.17 -2.39 38.20
CA LEU A 11 -4.47 -1.62 36.99
C LEU A 11 -3.37 -1.78 35.91
N LEU A 12 -2.10 -1.90 36.30
CA LEU A 12 -0.98 -2.17 35.38
C LEU A 12 -0.98 -3.62 34.87
N ALA A 13 -1.49 -4.58 35.65
CA ALA A 13 -1.62 -5.97 35.21
C ALA A 13 -2.81 -6.20 34.23
N VAL A 14 -3.81 -5.31 34.22
CA VAL A 14 -4.95 -5.38 33.29
C VAL A 14 -4.60 -4.81 31.91
N ILE A 15 -3.50 -4.05 31.77
CA ILE A 15 -3.08 -3.47 30.47
C ILE A 15 -2.26 -4.47 29.63
N SER A 16 -1.83 -5.60 30.18
CA SER A 16 -0.99 -6.57 29.45
C SER A 16 -1.71 -7.82 28.92
N ALA A 17 -3.03 -7.86 28.96
CA ALA A 17 -3.80 -8.83 28.18
C ALA A 17 -4.22 -8.22 26.83
N SER A 18 -3.23 -7.76 26.04
CA SER A 18 -3.50 -7.46 24.62
C SER A 18 -3.89 -8.78 23.97
N ALA A 19 -5.10 -8.85 23.45
CA ALA A 19 -5.60 -10.02 22.76
C ALA A 19 -4.66 -10.30 21.57
N GLN A 20 -3.92 -11.40 21.63
CA GLN A 20 -3.18 -11.90 20.48
C GLN A 20 -4.18 -12.27 19.39
N GLY A 21 -3.83 -12.00 18.14
CA GLY A 21 -4.63 -12.32 16.98
C GLY A 21 -5.13 -11.07 16.28
N TRP A 22 -6.24 -10.52 16.71
CA TRP A 22 -6.76 -9.24 16.22
C TRP A 22 -7.55 -8.56 17.35
N PRO A 23 -7.25 -7.29 17.69
CA PRO A 23 -7.89 -6.63 18.82
C PRO A 23 -9.40 -6.44 18.59
N ALA A 24 -10.22 -6.65 19.64
CA ALA A 24 -11.62 -6.28 19.61
C ALA A 24 -11.78 -4.76 19.64
N ASN A 25 -12.87 -4.27 19.07
CA ASN A 25 -13.19 -2.84 18.97
C ASN A 25 -12.14 -2.02 18.21
N TYR A 26 -11.40 -2.69 17.32
CA TYR A 26 -10.45 -2.02 16.43
C TYR A 26 -11.19 -1.20 15.37
N ASN A 27 -10.89 0.09 15.28
CA ASN A 27 -11.54 1.04 14.36
C ASN A 27 -10.66 1.42 13.16
N GLY A 28 -9.46 0.86 13.08
CA GLY A 28 -8.49 1.18 12.04
C GLY A 28 -8.84 0.59 10.68
N VAL A 29 -8.13 1.10 9.68
CA VAL A 29 -8.19 0.68 8.28
C VAL A 29 -6.82 0.18 7.86
N MET A 30 -6.78 -0.95 7.18
CA MET A 30 -5.57 -1.55 6.62
C MET A 30 -5.47 -1.21 5.13
N LEU A 31 -4.26 -1.05 4.63
CA LEU A 31 -3.93 -0.96 3.21
C LEU A 31 -3.03 -2.14 2.84
N GLN A 32 -3.38 -2.89 1.81
CA GLN A 32 -2.41 -3.69 1.09
C GLN A 32 -1.58 -2.74 0.22
N GLY A 33 -0.33 -2.47 0.62
CA GLY A 33 0.53 -1.44 0.05
C GLY A 33 1.20 -1.83 -1.28
N PHE A 34 0.69 -2.84 -1.99
CA PHE A 34 1.27 -3.34 -3.23
C PHE A 34 0.24 -4.05 -4.11
N SER A 35 0.59 -4.21 -5.38
CA SER A 35 -0.07 -5.06 -6.37
C SER A 35 0.93 -6.08 -6.92
N TRP A 36 0.49 -7.04 -7.74
CA TRP A 36 1.43 -7.96 -8.38
C TRP A 36 2.39 -7.20 -9.31
N ASN A 37 3.65 -7.63 -9.36
CA ASN A 37 4.74 -6.99 -10.11
C ASN A 37 5.00 -5.52 -9.73
N ALA A 38 4.65 -5.12 -8.51
CA ALA A 38 4.78 -3.75 -8.05
C ALA A 38 6.22 -3.40 -7.56
N TYR A 39 7.26 -4.00 -8.14
CA TYR A 39 8.65 -3.80 -7.69
C TYR A 39 9.09 -2.33 -7.66
N GLU A 40 8.58 -1.51 -8.56
CA GLU A 40 8.87 -0.07 -8.57
C GLU A 40 7.90 0.71 -7.67
N ALA A 41 6.61 0.39 -7.75
CA ALA A 41 5.55 1.13 -7.04
C ALA A 41 5.49 0.84 -5.53
N ALA A 42 5.98 -0.33 -5.09
CA ALA A 42 6.02 -0.76 -3.69
C ALA A 42 7.43 -0.81 -3.11
N GLN A 43 8.43 -0.21 -3.77
CA GLN A 43 9.75 -0.03 -3.17
C GLN A 43 9.62 0.71 -1.83
N TRP A 44 10.49 0.36 -0.87
CA TRP A 44 10.42 0.90 0.48
C TRP A 44 10.40 2.43 0.51
N LYS A 45 11.22 3.08 -0.31
CA LYS A 45 11.21 4.55 -0.47
C LYS A 45 9.92 5.09 -1.07
N ALA A 46 9.34 4.38 -2.03
CA ALA A 46 8.10 4.80 -2.67
C ALA A 46 6.91 4.70 -1.71
N LEU A 47 6.89 3.66 -0.86
CA LEU A 47 5.90 3.54 0.21
C LEU A 47 6.12 4.57 1.32
N GLU A 48 7.37 4.78 1.76
CA GLU A 48 7.71 5.77 2.77
C GLU A 48 7.29 7.18 2.35
N ALA A 49 7.46 7.53 1.07
CA ALA A 49 7.07 8.84 0.53
C ALA A 49 5.56 9.11 0.62
N GLN A 50 4.71 8.06 0.70
CA GLN A 50 3.26 8.18 0.82
C GLN A 50 2.76 8.34 2.27
N THR A 51 3.66 8.42 3.26
CA THR A 51 3.29 8.50 4.69
C THR A 51 2.30 9.64 4.98
N THR A 52 2.48 10.80 4.37
CA THR A 52 1.59 11.96 4.59
C THR A 52 0.19 11.74 4.04
N GLU A 53 0.06 10.95 2.98
CA GLU A 53 -1.22 10.59 2.37
C GLU A 53 -1.97 9.55 3.21
N PHE A 54 -1.23 8.64 3.84
CA PHE A 54 -1.79 7.60 4.72
C PHE A 54 -2.19 8.13 6.09
N LYS A 55 -1.43 9.10 6.63
CA LYS A 55 -1.58 9.60 7.99
C LYS A 55 -3.00 10.06 8.32
N GLY A 56 -3.57 9.45 9.38
CA GLY A 56 -4.92 9.74 9.85
C GLY A 56 -6.03 8.98 9.13
N PHE A 57 -5.72 8.28 8.03
CA PHE A 57 -6.66 7.46 7.26
C PHE A 57 -6.33 5.98 7.35
N ILE A 58 -5.08 5.61 7.07
CA ILE A 58 -4.58 4.24 7.11
C ILE A 58 -3.87 4.00 8.43
N ASP A 59 -4.25 2.96 9.13
CA ASP A 59 -3.71 2.61 10.46
C ASP A 59 -2.70 1.45 10.37
N LEU A 60 -2.82 0.58 9.36
CA LEU A 60 -1.91 -0.55 9.10
C LEU A 60 -1.59 -0.64 7.61
N VAL A 61 -0.33 -0.90 7.25
CA VAL A 61 0.08 -1.18 5.87
C VAL A 61 0.68 -2.58 5.78
N TRP A 62 0.03 -3.48 5.05
CA TRP A 62 0.60 -4.75 4.66
C TRP A 62 1.53 -4.53 3.47
N VAL A 63 2.80 -4.87 3.64
CA VAL A 63 3.86 -4.68 2.63
C VAL A 63 4.28 -6.04 2.03
N PRO A 64 4.91 -6.04 0.85
CA PRO A 64 5.39 -7.28 0.23
C PRO A 64 6.34 -8.04 1.15
N GLN A 65 6.50 -9.35 0.89
CA GLN A 65 7.52 -10.17 1.56
C GLN A 65 8.89 -9.51 1.40
N SER A 66 9.54 -9.21 2.53
CA SER A 66 10.73 -8.37 2.56
C SER A 66 12.05 -9.13 2.51
N GLY A 67 12.06 -10.45 2.73
CA GLY A 67 13.27 -11.28 2.67
C GLY A 67 13.81 -11.43 1.25
N LYS A 68 15.13 -11.54 1.13
CA LYS A 68 15.81 -11.76 -0.15
C LYS A 68 15.53 -13.17 -0.68
N CYS A 69 15.09 -13.26 -1.93
CA CYS A 69 14.97 -14.52 -2.66
C CYS A 69 16.30 -14.93 -3.32
N ALA A 70 16.33 -16.14 -3.87
CA ALA A 70 17.51 -16.63 -4.61
C ALA A 70 17.68 -15.89 -5.94
N GLU A 71 16.58 -15.54 -6.59
CA GLU A 71 16.55 -14.78 -7.83
C GLU A 71 17.14 -13.37 -7.61
N PRO A 72 17.90 -12.86 -8.57
CA PRO A 72 18.68 -11.64 -8.35
C PRO A 72 17.83 -10.36 -8.26
N VAL A 73 16.70 -10.27 -8.96
CA VAL A 73 15.86 -9.06 -9.03
C VAL A 73 14.43 -9.38 -9.44
N GLN A 74 13.51 -8.45 -9.16
CA GLN A 74 12.13 -8.42 -9.68
C GLN A 74 11.29 -9.66 -9.37
N VAL A 75 11.30 -10.10 -8.10
CA VAL A 75 10.44 -11.17 -7.59
C VAL A 75 9.58 -10.66 -6.44
N MET A 76 8.34 -11.17 -6.35
CA MET A 76 7.39 -10.76 -5.30
C MET A 76 7.74 -11.29 -3.91
N GLY A 77 8.59 -12.32 -3.81
CA GLY A 77 9.05 -12.83 -2.53
C GLY A 77 8.42 -14.15 -2.09
N TYR A 78 7.48 -14.72 -2.86
CA TYR A 78 6.76 -15.95 -2.48
C TYR A 78 7.55 -17.25 -2.68
N LYS A 79 8.85 -17.16 -3.01
CA LYS A 79 9.83 -18.26 -2.96
C LYS A 79 10.96 -17.87 -1.99
N PRO A 80 10.72 -17.83 -0.67
CA PRO A 80 11.67 -17.31 0.31
C PRO A 80 12.96 -18.15 0.30
N TYR A 81 14.10 -17.46 0.37
CA TYR A 81 15.41 -18.11 0.42
C TYR A 81 16.22 -17.67 1.65
N TYR A 82 16.14 -16.39 2.05
CA TYR A 82 16.75 -15.88 3.25
C TYR A 82 15.69 -15.36 4.23
N TYR A 83 15.80 -15.72 5.49
CA TYR A 83 14.91 -15.23 6.55
C TYR A 83 15.49 -14.03 7.32
N PHE A 84 16.81 -13.81 7.26
CA PHE A 84 17.49 -12.75 8.01
C PHE A 84 18.23 -11.74 7.11
N ASN A 85 18.13 -11.86 5.80
CA ASN A 85 18.64 -10.89 4.82
C ASN A 85 17.48 -10.22 4.08
N HIS A 86 17.30 -8.94 4.31
CA HIS A 86 16.17 -8.15 3.76
C HIS A 86 16.59 -7.16 2.66
N ASN A 87 17.71 -7.41 1.98
CA ASN A 87 18.05 -6.70 0.74
C ASN A 87 17.31 -7.39 -0.43
N SER A 88 16.14 -6.94 -0.76
CA SER A 88 15.20 -7.61 -1.68
C SER A 88 14.92 -6.79 -2.94
N SER A 89 13.99 -7.26 -3.77
CA SER A 89 13.50 -6.53 -4.95
C SER A 89 12.90 -5.16 -4.61
N PHE A 90 12.46 -4.97 -3.37
CA PHE A 90 11.77 -3.74 -2.93
C PHE A 90 12.71 -2.71 -2.31
N GLY A 91 13.99 -3.03 -2.16
CA GLY A 91 15.01 -2.13 -1.64
C GLY A 91 15.94 -2.78 -0.63
N THR A 92 16.80 -1.98 -0.02
CA THR A 92 17.73 -2.42 1.02
C THR A 92 17.03 -2.56 2.37
N GLU A 93 17.63 -3.33 3.29
CA GLU A 93 17.14 -3.44 4.66
C GLU A 93 17.14 -2.09 5.39
N ASP A 94 18.10 -1.21 5.14
CA ASP A 94 18.12 0.14 5.71
C ASP A 94 16.92 0.98 5.24
N GLU A 95 16.54 0.87 3.98
CA GLU A 95 15.34 1.52 3.42
C GLU A 95 14.06 0.96 4.04
N LEU A 96 13.98 -0.36 4.23
CA LEU A 96 12.88 -1.00 4.92
C LEU A 96 12.74 -0.51 6.37
N ARG A 97 13.86 -0.46 7.12
CA ARG A 97 13.91 0.06 8.49
C ARG A 97 13.49 1.53 8.56
N SER A 98 13.92 2.34 7.59
CA SER A 98 13.53 3.75 7.47
C SER A 98 12.02 3.88 7.30
N MET A 99 11.43 3.14 6.36
CA MET A 99 10.00 3.13 6.08
C MET A 99 9.18 2.73 7.31
N ILE A 100 9.53 1.59 7.95
CA ILE A 100 8.83 1.10 9.15
C ILE A 100 8.87 2.14 10.27
N LYS A 101 10.04 2.74 10.50
CA LYS A 101 10.24 3.80 11.51
C LYS A 101 9.40 5.05 11.18
N THR A 102 9.39 5.47 9.93
CA THR A 102 8.62 6.64 9.47
C THR A 102 7.14 6.39 9.63
N PHE A 103 6.62 5.22 9.23
CA PHE A 103 5.24 4.83 9.44
C PHE A 103 4.87 4.85 10.91
N LYS A 104 5.65 4.19 11.76
CA LYS A 104 5.42 4.13 13.21
C LYS A 104 5.38 5.51 13.85
N ASN A 105 6.29 6.41 13.49
CA ASN A 105 6.33 7.78 13.98
C ASN A 105 5.09 8.61 13.57
N ASN A 106 4.34 8.14 12.57
CA ASN A 106 3.11 8.77 12.09
C ASN A 106 1.84 7.98 12.49
N GLY A 107 1.98 7.00 13.38
CA GLY A 107 0.86 6.20 13.89
C GLY A 107 0.36 5.14 12.92
N ILE A 108 1.21 4.68 12.00
CA ILE A 108 0.91 3.65 11.01
C ILE A 108 1.74 2.40 11.34
N GLY A 109 1.07 1.28 11.63
CA GLY A 109 1.73 0.00 11.83
C GLY A 109 2.06 -0.70 10.51
N THR A 110 3.09 -1.54 10.49
CA THR A 110 3.49 -2.31 9.31
C THR A 110 3.24 -3.80 9.53
N ILE A 111 2.58 -4.45 8.57
CA ILE A 111 2.30 -5.88 8.57
C ILE A 111 3.26 -6.56 7.60
N ALA A 112 4.06 -7.50 8.11
CA ALA A 112 4.95 -8.31 7.30
C ALA A 112 4.17 -9.39 6.55
N ASP A 113 4.51 -9.64 5.29
CA ASP A 113 4.10 -10.84 4.56
C ASP A 113 5.05 -11.98 4.95
N VAL A 114 4.51 -13.06 5.52
CA VAL A 114 5.25 -14.17 6.12
C VAL A 114 4.98 -15.44 5.32
N VAL A 115 5.97 -15.87 4.56
CA VAL A 115 5.93 -17.09 3.75
C VAL A 115 6.75 -18.16 4.46
N ILE A 116 6.07 -19.11 5.11
CA ILE A 116 6.70 -20.18 5.90
C ILE A 116 6.15 -21.58 5.61
N ASN A 117 5.13 -21.68 4.74
CA ASN A 117 4.68 -22.99 4.29
C ASN A 117 5.80 -23.77 3.63
N HIS A 118 6.57 -23.08 2.79
CA HIS A 118 7.63 -23.64 1.97
C HIS A 118 8.88 -22.77 1.98
N HIS A 119 10.01 -23.31 1.52
CA HIS A 119 11.27 -22.60 1.41
C HIS A 119 12.01 -22.99 0.13
N ASN A 120 12.60 -22.02 -0.55
CA ASN A 120 13.41 -22.29 -1.73
C ASN A 120 14.79 -22.83 -1.34
N THR A 121 15.41 -23.61 -2.24
CA THR A 121 16.70 -24.28 -2.03
C THR A 121 17.61 -24.11 -3.24
N GLU A 122 18.90 -24.23 -3.01
CA GLU A 122 19.83 -24.50 -4.10
C GLU A 122 19.80 -26.02 -4.42
N GLY A 123 19.45 -26.34 -5.66
CA GLY A 123 19.11 -27.73 -6.02
C GLY A 123 17.87 -28.21 -5.27
N TRP A 124 17.89 -29.45 -4.77
CA TRP A 124 16.73 -30.05 -4.08
C TRP A 124 16.77 -29.90 -2.57
N PHE A 125 17.96 -29.83 -1.94
CA PHE A 125 18.10 -30.04 -0.49
C PHE A 125 19.01 -29.05 0.21
N THR A 126 19.64 -28.13 -0.50
CA THR A 126 20.58 -27.19 0.10
C THR A 126 19.90 -25.89 0.51
N PHE A 127 19.71 -25.71 1.81
CA PHE A 127 19.19 -24.48 2.39
C PHE A 127 20.34 -23.53 2.78
N PRO A 128 20.18 -22.22 2.68
CA PRO A 128 21.16 -21.25 3.16
C PRO A 128 21.32 -21.34 4.67
N ALA A 129 22.55 -21.20 5.16
CA ALA A 129 22.82 -20.99 6.57
C ALA A 129 22.90 -19.49 6.86
N GLU A 130 22.16 -19.01 7.85
CA GLU A 130 22.13 -17.60 8.23
C GLU A 130 22.44 -17.44 9.71
N THR A 131 23.13 -16.38 10.09
CA THR A 131 23.46 -16.09 11.49
C THR A 131 22.70 -14.90 12.01
N TYR A 132 21.94 -15.10 13.08
CA TYR A 132 21.22 -14.05 13.79
C TYR A 132 21.52 -14.09 15.28
N LYS A 133 21.92 -12.95 15.86
CA LYS A 133 22.34 -12.82 17.29
C LYS A 133 23.36 -13.89 17.73
N GLY A 134 24.32 -14.23 16.85
CA GLY A 134 25.37 -15.22 17.13
C GLY A 134 24.93 -16.67 17.04
N VAL A 135 23.70 -16.96 16.64
CA VAL A 135 23.20 -18.33 16.43
C VAL A 135 23.01 -18.56 14.93
N THR A 136 23.52 -19.69 14.43
CA THR A 136 23.31 -20.11 13.06
C THR A 136 21.99 -20.88 12.94
N TYR A 137 21.15 -20.45 12.01
CA TYR A 137 19.88 -21.05 11.64
C TYR A 137 19.98 -21.60 10.22
N GLN A 138 19.55 -22.83 10.03
CA GLN A 138 19.53 -23.49 8.72
C GLN A 138 18.48 -24.58 8.73
N MET A 139 17.63 -24.60 7.70
CA MET A 139 16.77 -25.75 7.41
C MET A 139 17.63 -26.90 6.86
N LYS A 140 17.15 -28.11 6.96
CA LYS A 140 17.82 -29.34 6.53
C LYS A 140 16.88 -30.15 5.65
N SER A 141 17.40 -31.11 4.91
CA SER A 141 16.57 -32.04 4.16
C SER A 141 15.55 -32.79 5.03
N THR A 142 15.92 -33.08 6.29
CA THR A 142 15.02 -33.69 7.29
C THR A 142 13.93 -32.77 7.81
N ASP A 143 13.89 -31.53 7.38
CA ASP A 143 12.83 -30.53 7.66
C ASP A 143 11.81 -30.43 6.51
N ILE A 144 12.03 -31.18 5.39
CA ILE A 144 11.14 -31.22 4.24
C ILE A 144 10.10 -32.32 4.45
N CYS A 145 8.84 -32.04 4.18
CA CYS A 145 7.75 -33.03 4.26
C CYS A 145 8.02 -34.25 3.37
N LYS A 146 7.67 -35.44 3.88
CA LYS A 146 7.94 -36.72 3.21
C LYS A 146 7.33 -36.83 1.82
N ASN A 147 6.14 -36.25 1.63
CA ASN A 147 5.35 -36.29 0.40
C ASN A 147 5.47 -34.99 -0.45
N ASP A 148 6.43 -34.12 -0.13
CA ASP A 148 6.69 -32.87 -0.84
C ASP A 148 6.73 -33.07 -2.36
N ASP A 149 6.14 -32.14 -3.11
CA ASP A 149 5.98 -32.15 -4.58
C ASP A 149 5.36 -33.48 -5.10
N GLY A 150 4.32 -33.95 -4.41
CA GLY A 150 3.63 -35.19 -4.75
C GLY A 150 4.53 -36.43 -4.68
N GLY A 151 5.59 -36.39 -3.87
CA GLY A 151 6.58 -37.47 -3.68
C GLY A 151 7.76 -37.45 -4.64
N LYS A 152 7.86 -36.45 -5.53
CA LYS A 152 9.03 -36.28 -6.41
C LYS A 152 10.29 -35.99 -5.61
N THR A 153 10.18 -35.20 -4.54
CA THR A 153 11.28 -34.90 -3.63
C THR A 153 11.78 -36.14 -2.93
N ALA A 154 10.90 -37.06 -2.50
CA ALA A 154 11.29 -38.34 -1.92
C ALA A 154 12.04 -39.23 -2.94
N THR A 155 11.60 -39.21 -4.20
CA THR A 155 12.27 -39.95 -5.27
C THR A 155 13.69 -39.41 -5.52
N GLN A 156 13.87 -38.08 -5.47
CA GLN A 156 15.18 -37.45 -5.62
C GLN A 156 16.07 -37.70 -4.41
N ALA A 157 15.50 -37.65 -3.20
CA ALA A 157 16.22 -37.94 -1.96
C ALA A 157 16.84 -39.35 -1.95
N GLN A 158 16.10 -40.36 -2.47
CA GLN A 158 16.65 -41.71 -2.63
C GLN A 158 17.83 -41.77 -3.59
N LYS A 159 17.78 -41.01 -4.71
CA LYS A 159 18.89 -40.96 -5.70
C LYS A 159 20.14 -40.31 -5.09
N GLU A 160 19.97 -39.31 -4.25
CA GLU A 160 21.09 -38.57 -3.65
C GLU A 160 21.52 -39.12 -2.29
N GLY A 161 20.83 -40.16 -1.77
CA GLY A 161 21.13 -40.73 -0.45
C GLY A 161 20.83 -39.79 0.72
N VAL A 162 19.85 -38.90 0.56
CA VAL A 162 19.45 -37.91 1.53
C VAL A 162 18.17 -38.35 2.25
N SER A 163 18.02 -38.06 3.54
CA SER A 163 16.81 -38.34 4.31
C SER A 163 15.90 -37.12 4.36
N LEU A 164 14.60 -37.32 4.22
CA LEU A 164 13.55 -36.33 4.47
C LEU A 164 12.96 -36.51 5.88
N SER A 165 12.03 -35.64 6.28
CA SER A 165 11.17 -35.87 7.43
C SER A 165 10.39 -37.19 7.32
N ASN A 166 9.98 -37.74 8.46
CA ASN A 166 9.06 -38.87 8.51
C ASN A 166 7.59 -38.46 8.39
N ASN A 167 7.29 -37.16 8.53
CA ASN A 167 5.95 -36.61 8.50
C ASN A 167 5.55 -36.23 7.06
N ASN A 168 4.29 -36.47 6.73
CA ASN A 168 3.70 -35.89 5.54
C ASN A 168 3.36 -34.44 5.78
N ASP A 169 3.20 -33.69 4.69
CA ASP A 169 2.61 -32.37 4.70
C ASP A 169 1.21 -32.41 5.34
N GLU A 170 0.90 -31.37 6.12
CA GLU A 170 -0.34 -31.25 6.87
C GLU A 170 -1.47 -30.58 6.06
N GLY A 171 -1.17 -30.11 4.84
CA GLY A 171 -2.10 -29.35 4.03
C GLY A 171 -1.85 -29.38 2.53
N GLU A 172 -1.93 -28.21 1.90
CA GLU A 172 -1.74 -28.04 0.45
C GLU A 172 -0.25 -27.89 0.11
N ASP A 173 0.19 -28.68 -0.85
CA ASP A 173 1.56 -28.74 -1.37
C ASP A 173 1.88 -27.53 -2.26
N PHE A 174 3.10 -26.98 -2.19
CA PHE A 174 3.63 -25.94 -3.07
C PHE A 174 4.81 -26.47 -3.90
N GLY A 175 4.53 -27.02 -5.08
CA GLY A 175 5.45 -27.80 -5.89
C GLY A 175 6.72 -27.06 -6.42
N ASP A 176 6.80 -25.73 -6.30
CA ASP A 176 7.94 -24.94 -6.79
C ASP A 176 9.06 -24.75 -5.75
N CYS A 177 8.80 -25.04 -4.47
CA CYS A 177 9.75 -24.97 -3.35
C CYS A 177 9.68 -26.25 -2.52
N ARG A 178 10.29 -26.26 -1.35
CA ARG A 178 10.25 -27.43 -0.42
C ARG A 178 9.31 -27.13 0.73
N ASP A 179 8.23 -27.92 0.85
CA ASP A 179 7.28 -27.78 1.96
C ASP A 179 7.91 -28.18 3.27
N LEU A 180 7.77 -27.29 4.26
CA LEU A 180 8.40 -27.44 5.57
C LEU A 180 7.54 -28.27 6.52
N ASP A 181 8.15 -29.25 7.16
CA ASP A 181 7.53 -30.00 8.26
C ASP A 181 7.45 -29.17 9.53
N HIS A 182 6.33 -28.50 9.77
CA HIS A 182 6.12 -27.69 10.96
C HIS A 182 6.12 -28.46 12.29
N ASN A 183 6.09 -29.80 12.26
CA ASN A 183 6.31 -30.66 13.43
C ASN A 183 7.81 -30.84 13.74
N SER A 184 8.72 -30.48 12.81
CA SER A 184 10.15 -30.46 13.08
C SER A 184 10.51 -29.40 14.13
N ALA A 185 11.22 -29.82 15.17
CA ALA A 185 11.73 -28.88 16.18
C ALA A 185 12.70 -27.85 15.58
N ASN A 186 13.43 -28.20 14.50
CA ASN A 186 14.31 -27.27 13.82
C ASN A 186 13.51 -26.23 13.03
N VAL A 187 12.48 -26.63 12.26
CA VAL A 187 11.59 -25.69 11.57
C VAL A 187 10.99 -24.71 12.56
N GLN A 188 10.38 -25.19 13.65
CA GLN A 188 9.80 -24.33 14.68
C GLN A 188 10.81 -23.36 15.28
N LYS A 189 12.05 -23.82 15.53
CA LYS A 189 13.14 -22.98 16.06
C LYS A 189 13.51 -21.87 15.08
N VAL A 190 13.70 -22.20 13.80
CA VAL A 190 14.09 -21.24 12.76
C VAL A 190 12.96 -20.23 12.52
N VAL A 191 11.72 -20.70 12.34
CA VAL A 191 10.55 -19.83 12.12
C VAL A 191 10.31 -18.89 13.31
N LYS A 192 10.38 -19.39 14.56
CA LYS A 192 10.23 -18.53 15.75
C LYS A 192 11.33 -17.47 15.83
N ALA A 193 12.57 -17.79 15.45
CA ALA A 193 13.66 -16.82 15.40
C ALA A 193 13.44 -15.77 14.31
N TYR A 194 13.01 -16.18 13.11
CA TYR A 194 12.65 -15.29 11.99
C TYR A 194 11.54 -14.32 12.39
N LEU A 195 10.44 -14.82 12.93
CA LEU A 195 9.32 -13.97 13.34
C LEU A 195 9.69 -12.97 14.47
N LYS A 196 10.57 -13.39 15.39
CA LYS A 196 11.13 -12.46 16.39
C LYS A 196 12.01 -11.41 15.75
N PHE A 197 12.83 -11.77 14.77
CA PHE A 197 13.62 -10.81 14.01
C PHE A 197 12.73 -9.78 13.32
N LEU A 198 11.67 -10.21 12.64
CA LEU A 198 10.71 -9.29 12.01
C LEU A 198 10.12 -8.30 13.02
N LYS A 199 9.66 -8.78 14.16
CA LYS A 199 9.01 -7.95 15.18
C LYS A 199 9.99 -7.09 15.97
N GLU A 200 11.05 -7.69 16.51
CA GLU A 200 11.93 -7.05 17.51
C GLU A 200 13.02 -6.20 16.87
N ASP A 201 13.56 -6.64 15.74
CA ASP A 201 14.69 -5.97 15.09
C ASP A 201 14.25 -5.07 13.92
N LEU A 202 13.34 -5.52 13.05
CA LEU A 202 12.82 -4.70 11.97
C LEU A 202 11.69 -3.78 12.42
N GLY A 203 10.90 -4.20 13.42
CA GLY A 203 9.86 -3.36 14.01
C GLY A 203 8.47 -3.54 13.41
N TYR A 204 8.20 -4.65 12.74
CA TYR A 204 6.85 -4.99 12.27
C TYR A 204 5.87 -5.14 13.46
N GLU A 205 4.64 -4.68 13.28
CA GLU A 205 3.60 -4.75 14.31
C GLU A 205 2.62 -5.91 14.11
N GLY A 206 2.66 -6.56 12.94
CA GLY A 206 1.80 -7.69 12.64
C GLY A 206 2.35 -8.57 11.54
N PHE A 207 1.66 -9.71 11.32
CA PHE A 207 1.98 -10.70 10.31
C PHE A 207 0.77 -11.02 9.44
N ARG A 208 0.98 -11.10 8.13
CA ARG A 208 0.11 -11.79 7.19
C ARG A 208 0.78 -13.10 6.84
N TYR A 209 0.18 -14.22 7.22
CA TYR A 209 0.67 -15.54 6.89
C TYR A 209 0.13 -15.97 5.52
N ASP A 210 1.07 -16.23 4.62
CA ASP A 210 0.83 -16.72 3.26
C ASP A 210 0.42 -18.21 3.29
N MET A 211 -0.47 -18.61 2.37
CA MET A 211 -0.80 -20.00 2.08
C MET A 211 -1.00 -20.88 3.34
N VAL A 212 -1.81 -20.40 4.31
CA VAL A 212 -2.00 -21.10 5.60
C VAL A 212 -2.86 -22.37 5.49
N LYS A 213 -3.29 -22.75 4.31
CA LYS A 213 -3.88 -24.06 4.01
C LYS A 213 -2.83 -25.18 3.90
N GLY A 214 -1.56 -24.81 3.75
CA GLY A 214 -0.46 -25.76 3.60
C GLY A 214 0.03 -26.38 4.91
N PHE A 215 -0.31 -25.83 6.09
CA PHE A 215 0.12 -26.37 7.37
C PHE A 215 -0.92 -26.19 8.47
N ASN A 216 -0.78 -26.94 9.58
CA ASN A 216 -1.78 -26.94 10.65
C ASN A 216 -1.87 -25.58 11.34
N ALA A 217 -3.09 -25.09 11.51
CA ALA A 217 -3.39 -23.78 12.13
C ALA A 217 -2.81 -23.62 13.54
N SER A 218 -2.60 -24.70 14.30
CA SER A 218 -2.03 -24.64 15.65
C SER A 218 -0.62 -24.06 15.65
N HIS A 219 0.16 -24.28 14.58
CA HIS A 219 1.50 -23.70 14.43
C HIS A 219 1.45 -22.18 14.36
N VAL A 220 0.48 -21.58 13.64
CA VAL A 220 0.26 -20.13 13.64
C VAL A 220 -0.03 -19.63 15.06
N GLY A 221 -0.88 -20.36 15.80
CA GLY A 221 -1.17 -20.05 17.20
C GLY A 221 0.06 -20.05 18.10
N ASP A 222 0.94 -21.04 17.94
CA ASP A 222 2.19 -21.16 18.68
C ASP A 222 3.21 -20.08 18.30
N TYR A 223 3.36 -19.77 17.01
CA TYR A 223 4.24 -18.72 16.50
C TYR A 223 3.81 -17.34 17.00
N ASN A 224 2.51 -17.05 16.96
CA ASN A 224 1.96 -15.80 17.49
C ASN A 224 2.14 -15.70 19.01
N THR A 225 2.02 -16.83 19.73
CA THR A 225 2.31 -16.88 21.17
C THR A 225 3.79 -16.60 21.46
N ALA A 226 4.69 -17.23 20.70
CA ALA A 226 6.13 -17.08 20.89
C ALA A 226 6.64 -15.66 20.60
N THR A 227 5.97 -14.92 19.73
CA THR A 227 6.31 -13.54 19.38
C THR A 227 5.53 -12.50 20.18
N GLY A 228 4.35 -12.86 20.69
CA GLY A 228 3.42 -11.90 21.31
C GLY A 228 2.95 -10.84 20.33
N ILE A 229 2.77 -11.21 19.04
CA ILE A 229 2.29 -10.29 17.99
C ILE A 229 0.83 -9.93 18.24
N GLN A 230 0.46 -8.68 17.95
CA GLN A 230 -0.90 -8.18 18.19
C GLN A 230 -1.81 -8.33 16.98
N TYR A 231 -1.28 -8.11 15.77
CA TYR A 231 -2.03 -8.23 14.54
C TYR A 231 -1.55 -9.44 13.76
N SER A 232 -2.48 -10.35 13.46
CA SER A 232 -2.19 -11.54 12.68
C SER A 232 -3.36 -11.85 11.77
N VAL A 233 -3.10 -12.06 10.50
CA VAL A 233 -4.08 -12.45 9.48
C VAL A 233 -3.54 -13.59 8.64
N GLY A 234 -4.35 -14.64 8.45
CA GLY A 234 -4.01 -15.76 7.58
C GLY A 234 -4.74 -15.67 6.25
N GLU A 235 -4.04 -16.07 5.19
CA GLU A 235 -4.63 -16.31 3.88
C GLU A 235 -5.20 -17.72 3.83
N TYR A 236 -6.45 -17.87 4.25
CA TYR A 236 -7.17 -19.14 4.15
C TYR A 236 -8.25 -19.00 3.07
N TRP A 237 -7.92 -19.31 1.83
CA TRP A 237 -8.80 -19.13 0.66
C TRP A 237 -9.85 -20.25 0.59
N ASP A 238 -10.96 -20.06 1.28
CA ASP A 238 -12.01 -21.07 1.39
C ASP A 238 -13.36 -20.47 1.77
N GLY A 239 -14.38 -21.32 1.92
CA GLY A 239 -15.70 -20.95 2.43
C GLY A 239 -15.70 -20.62 3.93
N VAL A 240 -16.72 -19.90 4.37
CA VAL A 240 -16.82 -19.34 5.73
C VAL A 240 -16.68 -20.39 6.86
N GLY A 241 -17.16 -21.61 6.65
CA GLY A 241 -17.07 -22.68 7.64
C GLY A 241 -15.62 -23.11 7.91
N ASN A 242 -14.85 -23.31 6.84
CA ASN A 242 -13.45 -23.72 6.91
C ASN A 242 -12.58 -22.60 7.49
N ILE A 243 -12.82 -21.34 7.10
CA ILE A 243 -12.11 -20.17 7.70
C ILE A 243 -12.37 -20.10 9.22
N LYS A 244 -13.61 -20.28 9.67
CA LYS A 244 -13.92 -20.31 11.11
C LYS A 244 -13.21 -21.45 11.84
N ASN A 245 -13.17 -22.63 11.25
CA ASN A 245 -12.45 -23.78 11.81
C ASN A 245 -10.95 -23.47 11.94
N TRP A 246 -10.36 -22.88 10.89
CA TRP A 246 -8.96 -22.47 10.92
C TRP A 246 -8.69 -21.47 12.04
N ILE A 247 -9.49 -20.39 12.17
CA ILE A 247 -9.37 -19.41 13.27
C ILE A 247 -9.45 -20.10 14.64
N ASN A 248 -10.40 -21.02 14.84
CA ASN A 248 -10.54 -21.76 16.09
C ASN A 248 -9.30 -22.60 16.39
N ASN A 249 -8.72 -23.26 15.37
CA ASN A 249 -7.55 -24.11 15.51
C ASN A 249 -6.26 -23.31 15.76
N THR A 250 -6.21 -22.01 15.43
CA THR A 250 -5.14 -21.12 15.89
C THR A 250 -5.29 -20.75 17.39
N GLY A 251 -6.34 -21.22 18.06
CA GLY A 251 -6.73 -20.73 19.40
C GLY A 251 -7.23 -19.29 19.40
N LYS A 252 -7.81 -18.84 18.27
CA LYS A 252 -8.24 -17.46 18.02
C LYS A 252 -7.09 -16.44 18.12
N LYS A 253 -5.87 -16.86 17.83
CA LYS A 253 -4.68 -16.02 17.83
C LYS A 253 -4.33 -15.42 16.47
N SER A 254 -5.20 -15.63 15.47
CA SER A 254 -5.13 -14.98 14.16
C SER A 254 -6.54 -14.66 13.65
N GLY A 255 -6.68 -13.55 12.96
CA GLY A 255 -7.79 -13.29 12.05
C GLY A 255 -7.51 -13.95 10.70
N ALA A 256 -8.44 -13.80 9.75
CA ALA A 256 -8.30 -14.28 8.39
C ALA A 256 -8.89 -13.29 7.40
N PHE A 257 -8.40 -13.32 6.15
CA PHE A 257 -9.06 -12.62 5.06
C PHE A 257 -10.44 -13.22 4.80
N ASP A 258 -11.45 -12.35 4.67
CA ASP A 258 -12.85 -12.75 4.45
C ASP A 258 -13.11 -12.95 2.95
N PHE A 259 -12.62 -14.05 2.38
CA PHE A 259 -12.85 -14.42 0.98
C PHE A 259 -14.34 -14.50 0.62
N PRO A 260 -15.23 -15.06 1.47
CA PRO A 260 -16.68 -15.01 1.22
C PRO A 260 -17.22 -13.58 1.06
N PHE A 261 -16.70 -12.59 1.81
CA PHE A 261 -17.10 -11.19 1.63
C PHE A 261 -16.75 -10.68 0.22
N HIS A 262 -15.54 -10.97 -0.26
CA HIS A 262 -15.13 -10.64 -1.62
C HIS A 262 -16.06 -11.29 -2.65
N TYR A 263 -16.33 -12.61 -2.54
CA TYR A 263 -17.20 -13.31 -3.49
C TYR A 263 -18.65 -12.85 -3.44
N ASN A 264 -19.18 -12.48 -2.28
CA ASN A 264 -20.51 -11.91 -2.17
C ASN A 264 -20.60 -10.59 -2.95
N MET A 265 -19.55 -9.75 -2.89
CA MET A 265 -19.47 -8.49 -3.64
C MET A 265 -19.36 -8.73 -5.13
N THR A 266 -18.43 -9.57 -5.58
CA THR A 266 -18.27 -9.88 -7.01
C THR A 266 -19.50 -10.53 -7.60
N ASN A 267 -20.17 -11.43 -6.86
CA ASN A 267 -21.40 -12.05 -7.28
C ASN A 267 -22.57 -11.04 -7.35
N ALA A 268 -22.66 -10.11 -6.40
CA ALA A 268 -23.68 -9.05 -6.44
C ALA A 268 -23.54 -8.20 -7.73
N ILE A 269 -22.34 -7.85 -8.10
CA ILE A 269 -22.03 -7.08 -9.31
C ILE A 269 -22.26 -7.93 -10.56
N ARG A 270 -21.67 -9.13 -10.63
CA ARG A 270 -21.72 -10.04 -11.80
C ARG A 270 -23.14 -10.43 -12.19
N TYR A 271 -23.97 -10.75 -11.20
CA TYR A 271 -25.36 -11.17 -11.43
C TYR A 271 -26.36 -10.01 -11.39
N ASN A 272 -25.88 -8.78 -11.17
CA ASN A 272 -26.70 -7.59 -10.94
C ASN A 272 -27.82 -7.87 -9.92
N ASP A 273 -27.41 -8.51 -8.82
CA ASP A 273 -28.30 -8.92 -7.73
C ASP A 273 -27.65 -8.59 -6.38
N TRP A 274 -27.93 -7.41 -5.88
CA TRP A 274 -27.32 -6.88 -4.66
C TRP A 274 -27.74 -7.61 -3.38
N ARG A 275 -28.75 -8.47 -3.45
CA ARG A 275 -29.15 -9.35 -2.33
C ARG A 275 -28.03 -10.33 -1.95
N LYS A 276 -27.09 -10.61 -2.85
CA LYS A 276 -25.91 -11.45 -2.60
C LYS A 276 -25.05 -10.96 -1.44
N LEU A 277 -25.08 -9.65 -1.13
CA LEU A 277 -24.41 -9.10 0.04
C LEU A 277 -25.00 -9.55 1.38
N TYR A 278 -26.14 -10.22 1.38
CA TYR A 278 -26.74 -10.83 2.56
C TYR A 278 -26.22 -12.24 2.82
N ASP A 279 -25.53 -12.85 1.85
CA ASP A 279 -24.98 -14.20 1.98
C ASP A 279 -23.92 -14.25 3.10
N ALA A 280 -23.78 -15.42 3.73
CA ALA A 280 -22.90 -15.58 4.87
C ALA A 280 -21.43 -15.34 4.52
N CYS A 281 -20.76 -14.57 5.36
CA CYS A 281 -19.32 -14.33 5.34
C CYS A 281 -18.79 -14.23 6.77
N LEU A 282 -17.48 -14.13 6.95
CA LEU A 282 -16.89 -14.08 8.28
C LEU A 282 -17.36 -12.84 9.07
N MET A 283 -17.38 -11.67 8.41
CA MET A 283 -17.84 -10.40 8.98
C MET A 283 -19.31 -10.46 9.42
N SER A 284 -20.16 -11.23 8.74
CA SER A 284 -21.59 -11.31 9.10
C SER A 284 -21.86 -12.01 10.43
N ASP A 285 -20.94 -12.88 10.89
CA ASP A 285 -21.09 -13.62 12.15
C ASP A 285 -20.57 -12.79 13.35
N PRO A 286 -21.43 -12.43 14.33
CA PRO A 286 -21.01 -11.67 15.50
C PRO A 286 -19.86 -12.27 16.30
N SER A 287 -19.71 -13.61 16.28
CA SER A 287 -18.66 -14.34 17.02
C SER A 287 -17.30 -14.32 16.31
N TYR A 288 -17.28 -13.97 15.01
CA TYR A 288 -16.07 -14.02 14.18
C TYR A 288 -15.75 -12.68 13.52
N ARG A 289 -16.67 -11.71 13.46
CA ARG A 289 -16.41 -10.43 12.78
C ARG A 289 -15.19 -9.68 13.30
N GLN A 290 -14.81 -9.86 14.56
CA GLN A 290 -13.56 -9.34 15.13
C GLN A 290 -12.35 -9.79 14.33
N TYR A 291 -12.37 -11.02 13.84
CA TYR A 291 -11.26 -11.68 13.13
C TYR A 291 -11.38 -11.55 11.60
N ALA A 292 -12.42 -10.86 11.11
CA ALA A 292 -12.63 -10.65 9.69
C ALA A 292 -11.79 -9.48 9.17
N ILE A 293 -10.81 -9.76 8.33
CA ILE A 293 -10.13 -8.75 7.53
C ILE A 293 -10.82 -8.74 6.17
N THR A 294 -11.72 -7.76 5.99
CA THR A 294 -12.54 -7.65 4.79
C THR A 294 -11.74 -6.99 3.66
N PHE A 295 -11.92 -7.47 2.45
CA PHE A 295 -11.27 -6.92 1.27
C PHE A 295 -12.19 -7.08 0.05
N VAL A 296 -11.97 -6.29 -0.99
CA VAL A 296 -12.73 -6.37 -2.24
C VAL A 296 -11.89 -6.86 -3.41
N GLU A 297 -10.60 -6.65 -3.37
CA GLU A 297 -9.63 -7.12 -4.36
C GLU A 297 -8.25 -7.24 -3.73
N ASN A 298 -7.38 -8.11 -4.25
CA ASN A 298 -5.99 -8.28 -3.85
C ASN A 298 -5.09 -8.58 -5.06
N HIS A 299 -3.80 -8.79 -4.84
CA HIS A 299 -2.78 -9.02 -5.85
C HIS A 299 -2.89 -10.39 -6.57
N ASP A 300 -3.67 -11.35 -6.05
CA ASP A 300 -3.87 -12.65 -6.68
C ASP A 300 -5.10 -12.69 -7.59
N ILE A 301 -6.13 -11.90 -7.26
CA ILE A 301 -7.38 -11.85 -8.02
C ILE A 301 -7.45 -10.69 -9.01
N GLN A 302 -6.52 -9.72 -8.95
CA GLN A 302 -6.39 -8.67 -9.97
C GLN A 302 -6.10 -9.28 -11.35
N VAL A 303 -6.41 -8.56 -12.42
CA VAL A 303 -5.91 -8.90 -13.74
C VAL A 303 -4.42 -8.53 -13.80
N ARG A 304 -3.55 -9.53 -13.96
CA ARG A 304 -2.11 -9.32 -14.16
C ARG A 304 -1.82 -9.14 -15.65
N GLU A 305 -0.87 -8.28 -15.99
CA GLU A 305 -0.50 -7.98 -17.38
C GLU A 305 -0.04 -9.23 -18.15
N ASP A 306 0.69 -10.11 -17.48
CA ASP A 306 1.20 -11.37 -18.03
C ASP A 306 0.18 -12.53 -18.01
N ASN A 307 -1.05 -12.29 -17.52
CA ASN A 307 -2.08 -13.29 -17.31
C ASN A 307 -1.66 -14.50 -16.44
N SER A 308 -0.58 -14.40 -15.67
CA SER A 308 -0.06 -15.48 -14.83
C SER A 308 -1.09 -16.03 -13.81
N ASN A 309 -2.13 -15.25 -13.50
CA ASN A 309 -3.21 -15.64 -12.61
C ASN A 309 -4.55 -15.88 -13.32
N GLU A 310 -4.56 -16.30 -14.59
CA GLU A 310 -5.78 -16.37 -15.40
C GLU A 310 -6.92 -17.18 -14.75
N GLY A 311 -6.60 -18.25 -14.05
CA GLY A 311 -7.58 -19.08 -13.34
C GLY A 311 -8.14 -18.46 -12.05
N ASN A 312 -7.46 -17.50 -11.46
CA ASN A 312 -7.79 -16.90 -10.15
C ASN A 312 -8.38 -15.50 -10.25
N LYS A 313 -8.23 -14.83 -11.40
CA LYS A 313 -8.69 -13.46 -11.57
C LYS A 313 -10.22 -13.34 -11.44
N ASP A 314 -10.64 -12.53 -10.52
CA ASP A 314 -12.04 -12.16 -10.32
C ASP A 314 -12.15 -10.67 -9.93
N PRO A 315 -11.65 -9.75 -10.78
CA PRO A 315 -11.52 -8.34 -10.44
C PRO A 315 -12.88 -7.67 -10.34
N ILE A 316 -12.92 -6.62 -9.52
CA ILE A 316 -14.06 -5.72 -9.46
C ILE A 316 -14.07 -4.82 -10.72
N PRO A 317 -15.14 -4.80 -11.54
CA PRO A 317 -15.21 -3.87 -12.65
C PRO A 317 -15.02 -2.42 -12.18
N THR A 318 -14.21 -1.64 -12.89
CA THR A 318 -13.80 -0.27 -12.51
C THR A 318 -14.98 0.62 -12.10
N ALA A 319 -16.14 0.47 -12.78
CA ALA A 319 -17.34 1.24 -12.48
C ALA A 319 -17.91 0.99 -11.07
N TYR A 320 -17.55 -0.11 -10.42
CA TYR A 320 -18.06 -0.52 -9.11
C TYR A 320 -17.01 -0.47 -7.99
N ILE A 321 -15.75 -0.18 -8.29
CA ILE A 321 -14.68 -0.08 -7.29
C ILE A 321 -15.05 0.88 -6.15
N PRO A 322 -15.56 2.11 -6.41
CA PRO A 322 -15.97 3.00 -5.32
C PRO A 322 -17.10 2.41 -4.46
N ALA A 323 -18.12 1.81 -5.09
CA ALA A 323 -19.25 1.23 -4.37
C ALA A 323 -18.84 0.00 -3.51
N ALA A 324 -17.96 -0.86 -4.04
CA ALA A 324 -17.45 -2.02 -3.32
C ALA A 324 -16.63 -1.60 -2.09
N ASN A 325 -15.74 -0.63 -2.24
CA ASN A 325 -14.99 -0.05 -1.12
C ASN A 325 -15.90 0.70 -0.15
N ALA A 326 -16.91 1.42 -0.63
CA ALA A 326 -17.88 2.10 0.24
C ALA A 326 -18.61 1.09 1.13
N PHE A 327 -19.06 -0.04 0.58
CA PHE A 327 -19.68 -1.08 1.39
C PHE A 327 -18.68 -1.66 2.40
N MET A 328 -17.50 -2.06 1.96
CA MET A 328 -16.46 -2.62 2.83
C MET A 328 -16.08 -1.67 3.98
N ILE A 329 -15.81 -0.40 3.67
CA ILE A 329 -15.38 0.59 4.68
C ILE A 329 -16.50 0.89 5.68
N ALA A 330 -17.76 0.89 5.28
CA ALA A 330 -18.89 1.14 6.17
C ALA A 330 -19.20 -0.04 7.11
N MET A 331 -18.91 -1.29 6.69
CA MET A 331 -19.28 -2.48 7.44
C MET A 331 -18.30 -2.78 8.59
N PRO A 332 -18.68 -3.58 9.61
CA PRO A 332 -17.74 -4.08 10.62
C PRO A 332 -16.68 -5.02 10.00
N GLY A 333 -15.79 -5.54 10.83
CA GLY A 333 -14.55 -6.13 10.39
C GLY A 333 -13.47 -5.06 10.19
N THR A 334 -12.25 -5.47 9.86
CA THR A 334 -11.16 -4.55 9.52
C THR A 334 -11.06 -4.44 8.01
N PRO A 335 -11.41 -3.30 7.40
CA PRO A 335 -11.31 -3.13 5.96
C PRO A 335 -9.85 -3.06 5.52
N CYS A 336 -9.49 -3.87 4.52
CA CYS A 336 -8.20 -3.85 3.84
C CYS A 336 -8.38 -3.32 2.41
N ILE A 337 -7.91 -2.10 2.18
CA ILE A 337 -7.98 -1.44 0.88
C ILE A 337 -6.83 -1.93 0.00
N PHE A 338 -7.08 -2.18 -1.28
CA PHE A 338 -6.06 -2.58 -2.25
C PHE A 338 -5.36 -1.34 -2.83
N GLN A 339 -4.03 -1.35 -2.96
CA GLN A 339 -3.24 -0.18 -3.38
C GLN A 339 -3.70 0.44 -4.71
N PRO A 340 -4.03 -0.31 -5.79
CA PRO A 340 -4.57 0.27 -7.01
C PRO A 340 -5.87 1.04 -6.79
N HIS A 341 -6.76 0.56 -5.91
CA HIS A 341 -7.97 1.29 -5.54
C HIS A 341 -7.65 2.58 -4.79
N TRP A 342 -6.71 2.53 -3.83
CA TRP A 342 -6.24 3.72 -3.12
C TRP A 342 -5.71 4.78 -4.08
N LYS A 343 -4.83 4.40 -5.00
CA LYS A 343 -4.25 5.33 -5.99
C LYS A 343 -5.30 5.96 -6.92
N ALA A 344 -6.29 5.17 -7.33
CA ALA A 344 -7.31 5.64 -8.27
C ALA A 344 -8.40 6.49 -7.62
N TYR A 345 -8.70 6.27 -6.33
CA TYR A 345 -9.86 6.86 -5.65
C TYR A 345 -9.51 7.45 -4.26
N GLU A 346 -8.27 7.89 -4.05
CA GLU A 346 -7.74 8.33 -2.75
C GLU A 346 -8.68 9.28 -2.00
N HIS A 347 -9.09 10.38 -2.63
CA HIS A 347 -9.92 11.40 -2.00
C HIS A 347 -11.30 10.88 -1.61
N GLU A 348 -11.89 10.04 -2.45
CA GLU A 348 -13.19 9.44 -2.19
C GLU A 348 -13.12 8.42 -1.06
N LEU A 349 -12.09 7.56 -1.06
CA LEU A 349 -11.82 6.59 0.01
C LEU A 349 -11.53 7.29 1.35
N LYS A 350 -10.76 8.37 1.34
CA LYS A 350 -10.52 9.20 2.55
C LYS A 350 -11.83 9.72 3.15
N SER A 351 -12.75 10.22 2.32
CA SER A 351 -14.06 10.68 2.80
C SER A 351 -14.90 9.55 3.40
N MET A 352 -14.85 8.35 2.81
CA MET A 352 -15.51 7.15 3.36
C MET A 352 -14.92 6.74 4.72
N ILE A 353 -13.58 6.76 4.84
CA ILE A 353 -12.86 6.46 6.08
C ILE A 353 -13.20 7.47 7.18
N GLU A 354 -13.25 8.76 6.86
CA GLU A 354 -13.68 9.79 7.81
C GLU A 354 -15.12 9.55 8.31
N ALA A 355 -16.03 9.16 7.41
CA ALA A 355 -17.39 8.84 7.78
C ALA A 355 -17.46 7.63 8.73
N ARG A 356 -16.68 6.55 8.47
CA ARG A 356 -16.51 5.41 9.35
C ARG A 356 -16.00 5.83 10.74
N LYS A 357 -14.90 6.60 10.78
CA LYS A 357 -14.27 7.06 12.02
C LYS A 357 -15.21 8.00 12.81
N LEU A 358 -15.93 8.88 12.13
CA LEU A 358 -16.91 9.77 12.75
C LEU A 358 -18.09 9.01 13.35
N ALA A 359 -18.61 8.02 12.66
CA ALA A 359 -19.66 7.16 13.20
C ALA A 359 -19.16 6.31 14.38
N GLY A 360 -17.84 6.09 14.50
CA GLY A 360 -17.23 5.25 15.54
C GLY A 360 -17.45 3.77 15.28
N ILE A 361 -17.36 3.34 14.02
CA ILE A 361 -17.48 1.93 13.62
C ILE A 361 -16.18 1.20 13.91
N THR A 362 -16.30 0.02 14.51
CA THR A 362 -15.20 -0.87 14.84
C THR A 362 -15.38 -2.23 14.14
N ASN A 363 -14.39 -3.10 14.24
CA ASN A 363 -14.48 -4.46 13.71
C ASN A 363 -15.54 -5.33 14.41
N THR A 364 -16.01 -4.94 15.60
CA THR A 364 -17.06 -5.65 16.36
C THR A 364 -18.43 -4.97 16.31
N SER A 365 -18.57 -3.86 15.61
CA SER A 365 -19.84 -3.13 15.48
C SER A 365 -20.98 -4.04 14.99
N SER A 366 -22.17 -3.86 15.54
CA SER A 366 -23.36 -4.52 15.03
C SER A 366 -23.97 -3.73 13.87
N TYR A 367 -24.80 -4.38 13.08
CA TYR A 367 -25.56 -3.72 12.02
C TYR A 367 -26.92 -4.37 11.83
N ASN A 368 -27.83 -3.63 11.21
CA ASN A 368 -29.13 -4.13 10.79
C ASN A 368 -29.26 -3.98 9.28
N ASN A 369 -29.81 -4.98 8.63
CA ASN A 369 -30.17 -4.85 7.24
C ASN A 369 -31.32 -3.83 7.12
N TYR A 370 -31.07 -2.75 6.40
CA TYR A 370 -32.03 -1.66 6.20
C TYR A 370 -32.90 -1.89 4.96
N ALA A 371 -32.28 -2.44 3.90
CA ALA A 371 -32.99 -2.84 2.69
C ALA A 371 -32.25 -3.99 2.00
N ASN A 372 -33.02 -4.98 1.52
CA ASN A 372 -32.54 -6.13 0.77
C ASN A 372 -33.32 -6.25 -0.54
N ASN A 373 -32.80 -5.64 -1.60
CA ASN A 373 -33.45 -5.57 -2.90
C ASN A 373 -32.46 -5.99 -4.00
N LYS A 374 -32.99 -6.50 -5.13
CA LYS A 374 -32.14 -6.90 -6.26
C LYS A 374 -31.32 -5.74 -6.82
N GLN A 375 -31.91 -4.53 -6.91
CA GLN A 375 -31.29 -3.35 -7.51
C GLN A 375 -30.38 -2.59 -6.54
N TYR A 376 -30.59 -2.71 -5.23
CA TYR A 376 -29.81 -2.03 -4.21
C TYR A 376 -29.84 -2.80 -2.90
N PHE A 377 -28.81 -2.58 -2.10
CA PHE A 377 -28.66 -3.18 -0.77
C PHE A 377 -28.24 -2.11 0.24
N ALA A 378 -28.78 -2.17 1.44
CA ALA A 378 -28.47 -1.18 2.47
C ALA A 378 -28.37 -1.80 3.85
N ASN A 379 -27.34 -1.38 4.60
CA ASN A 379 -27.13 -1.73 6.01
C ASN A 379 -26.93 -0.47 6.85
N ALA A 380 -27.59 -0.44 8.02
CA ALA A 380 -27.35 0.56 9.05
C ALA A 380 -26.40 -0.01 10.10
N VAL A 381 -25.17 0.49 10.13
CA VAL A 381 -24.10 0.03 11.03
C VAL A 381 -24.07 0.88 12.28
N ASN A 382 -24.11 0.24 13.44
CA ASN A 382 -24.09 0.89 14.74
C ASN A 382 -22.64 1.24 15.12
N GLY A 383 -22.40 2.50 15.36
CA GLY A 383 -21.13 3.00 15.88
C GLY A 383 -21.20 3.33 17.36
N THR A 384 -20.28 4.15 17.83
CA THR A 384 -20.22 4.60 19.22
C THR A 384 -21.18 5.75 19.50
N ASN A 385 -21.57 5.92 20.77
CA ASN A 385 -22.42 7.03 21.24
C ASN A 385 -23.78 7.15 20.51
N GLY A 386 -24.36 6.02 20.10
CA GLY A 386 -25.64 5.98 19.38
C GLY A 386 -25.60 6.51 17.95
N ARG A 387 -24.41 6.77 17.40
CA ARG A 387 -24.24 7.14 16.00
C ARG A 387 -24.43 5.91 15.10
N LYS A 388 -24.88 6.15 13.88
CA LYS A 388 -25.05 5.09 12.87
C LYS A 388 -24.61 5.60 11.51
N LEU A 389 -24.02 4.71 10.72
CA LEU A 389 -23.72 4.93 9.31
C LEU A 389 -24.60 3.99 8.49
N LEU A 390 -25.46 4.56 7.64
CA LEU A 390 -26.26 3.80 6.68
C LEU A 390 -25.53 3.85 5.33
N VAL A 391 -25.11 2.68 4.85
CA VAL A 391 -24.52 2.51 3.52
C VAL A 391 -25.56 1.92 2.57
N VAL A 392 -25.64 2.47 1.38
CA VAL A 392 -26.48 1.98 0.28
C VAL A 392 -25.59 1.76 -0.93
N VAL A 393 -25.70 0.59 -1.55
CA VAL A 393 -24.93 0.23 -2.77
C VAL A 393 -25.86 -0.35 -3.84
N GLY A 394 -25.42 -0.28 -5.11
CA GLY A 394 -26.19 -0.71 -6.27
C GLY A 394 -26.75 0.46 -7.05
N ILE A 395 -28.07 0.62 -7.10
CA ILE A 395 -28.77 1.77 -7.66
C ILE A 395 -29.44 2.54 -6.51
N PRO A 396 -28.69 3.36 -5.76
CA PRO A 396 -29.20 3.96 -4.52
C PRO A 396 -30.41 4.88 -4.73
N SER A 397 -30.54 5.44 -5.92
CA SER A 397 -31.69 6.31 -6.28
C SER A 397 -33.03 5.57 -6.30
N MET A 398 -33.02 4.24 -6.37
CA MET A 398 -34.23 3.41 -6.31
C MET A 398 -34.71 3.15 -4.87
N MET A 399 -33.85 3.38 -3.89
CA MET A 399 -34.23 3.22 -2.49
C MET A 399 -35.08 4.42 -2.03
N THR A 400 -36.14 4.14 -1.28
CA THR A 400 -36.86 5.21 -0.59
C THR A 400 -35.90 5.98 0.30
N THR A 401 -35.84 7.29 0.14
CA THR A 401 -34.96 8.15 0.94
C THR A 401 -35.22 7.94 2.43
N PRO A 402 -34.21 7.68 3.26
CA PRO A 402 -34.37 7.55 4.69
C PRO A 402 -35.01 8.80 5.32
N SER A 403 -35.66 8.60 6.45
CA SER A 403 -36.30 9.71 7.20
C SER A 403 -35.27 10.82 7.48
N LYS A 404 -35.59 12.04 7.05
CA LYS A 404 -34.76 13.24 7.29
C LYS A 404 -34.66 13.60 8.78
N THR A 405 -35.52 13.07 9.63
CA THR A 405 -35.45 13.23 11.08
C THR A 405 -34.40 12.31 11.70
N GLU A 406 -34.06 11.20 11.03
CA GLU A 406 -33.14 10.20 11.55
C GLU A 406 -31.75 10.26 10.85
N TYR A 407 -31.72 10.51 9.55
CA TYR A 407 -30.53 10.42 8.73
C TYR A 407 -30.33 11.62 7.81
N THR A 408 -29.10 12.03 7.68
CA THR A 408 -28.66 13.04 6.70
C THR A 408 -27.65 12.40 5.75
N ARG A 409 -27.86 12.58 4.42
CA ARG A 409 -26.89 12.13 3.40
C ARG A 409 -25.64 12.98 3.49
N ILE A 410 -24.47 12.32 3.62
CA ILE A 410 -23.17 12.97 3.75
C ILE A 410 -22.24 12.72 2.57
N LEU A 411 -22.38 11.58 1.88
CA LEU A 411 -21.61 11.24 0.69
C LEU A 411 -22.51 10.61 -0.36
N SER A 412 -22.19 10.82 -1.62
CA SER A 412 -22.78 10.07 -2.72
C SER A 412 -21.75 9.99 -3.86
N GLY A 413 -21.65 8.82 -4.46
CA GLY A 413 -20.82 8.56 -5.62
C GLY A 413 -21.50 7.59 -6.57
N LYS A 414 -20.73 7.08 -7.53
CA LYS A 414 -21.23 6.11 -8.48
C LYS A 414 -21.57 4.80 -7.77
N ASN A 415 -22.86 4.42 -7.80
CA ASN A 415 -23.41 3.19 -7.22
C ASN A 415 -23.34 3.09 -5.70
N TYR A 416 -23.16 4.20 -4.96
CA TYR A 416 -23.25 4.20 -3.50
C TYR A 416 -23.75 5.54 -2.93
N MET A 417 -24.29 5.46 -1.69
CA MET A 417 -24.61 6.62 -0.83
C MET A 417 -24.32 6.29 0.63
N TYR A 418 -23.86 7.32 1.38
CA TYR A 418 -23.74 7.27 2.83
C TYR A 418 -24.69 8.26 3.49
N TYR A 419 -25.36 7.78 4.53
CA TYR A 419 -26.17 8.60 5.43
C TYR A 419 -25.65 8.44 6.85
N LEU A 420 -25.44 9.55 7.52
CA LEU A 420 -25.06 9.58 8.92
C LEU A 420 -26.30 9.88 9.78
N SER A 421 -26.45 9.18 10.92
CA SER A 421 -27.55 9.45 11.82
C SER A 421 -27.46 10.85 12.41
N ASN A 422 -28.58 11.53 12.55
CA ASN A 422 -28.66 12.89 13.08
C ASN A 422 -28.23 12.99 14.55
N ASN A 423 -28.15 11.85 15.28
CA ASN A 423 -27.51 11.79 16.60
C ASN A 423 -26.03 12.21 16.58
N SER A 424 -25.40 12.29 15.42
CA SER A 424 -23.99 12.66 15.32
C SER A 424 -23.72 14.11 15.65
N GLU A 425 -24.74 15.00 15.52
CA GLU A 425 -24.67 16.44 15.86
C GLU A 425 -23.32 17.06 15.43
N THR A 426 -23.10 17.13 14.12
CA THR A 426 -21.83 17.55 13.54
C THR A 426 -22.02 18.31 12.23
N ALA A 427 -21.06 19.17 11.91
CA ALA A 427 -20.89 19.67 10.55
C ALA A 427 -20.09 18.64 9.72
N TRP A 428 -20.27 18.65 8.42
CA TRP A 428 -19.60 17.77 7.47
C TRP A 428 -19.23 18.52 6.18
N ALA A 429 -18.04 18.22 5.63
CA ALA A 429 -17.68 18.56 4.26
C ALA A 429 -17.43 17.24 3.50
N ASP A 430 -17.92 17.13 2.27
CA ASP A 430 -17.88 15.88 1.51
C ASP A 430 -16.49 15.55 0.91
N LYS A 431 -15.57 16.49 0.95
CA LYS A 431 -14.17 16.30 0.55
C LYS A 431 -13.29 16.16 1.79
N ALA A 432 -12.54 15.06 1.88
CA ALA A 432 -11.60 14.82 2.97
C ALA A 432 -10.37 15.74 2.89
N SER A 433 -9.65 15.88 4.01
CA SER A 433 -8.33 16.50 4.03
C SER A 433 -7.37 15.81 3.07
N GLY A 434 -6.52 16.57 2.39
CA GLY A 434 -5.55 16.00 1.45
C GLY A 434 -4.90 17.01 0.53
N THR A 435 -4.07 16.49 -0.38
CA THR A 435 -3.45 17.28 -1.43
C THR A 435 -4.22 17.08 -2.73
N TYR A 436 -4.72 18.16 -3.31
CA TYR A 436 -5.47 18.21 -4.57
C TYR A 436 -4.61 18.90 -5.63
N GLU A 437 -4.78 18.54 -6.88
CA GLU A 437 -4.00 19.09 -7.99
C GLU A 437 -4.54 20.44 -8.48
N GLU A 438 -5.84 20.65 -8.28
CA GLU A 438 -6.54 21.87 -8.69
C GLU A 438 -7.58 22.26 -7.65
N GLY A 439 -8.14 23.45 -7.81
CA GLY A 439 -9.28 23.90 -7.01
C GLY A 439 -10.50 23.03 -7.24
N PHE A 440 -11.31 22.86 -6.22
CA PHE A 440 -12.49 22.00 -6.22
C PHE A 440 -13.62 22.60 -5.39
N GLU A 441 -14.81 22.07 -5.58
CA GLU A 441 -15.96 22.39 -4.73
C GLU A 441 -16.12 21.33 -3.63
N THR A 442 -16.46 21.77 -2.42
CA THR A 442 -16.85 20.90 -1.32
C THR A 442 -18.22 21.31 -0.80
N THR A 443 -19.08 20.33 -0.57
CA THR A 443 -20.44 20.53 -0.08
C THR A 443 -20.48 20.43 1.44
N LEU A 444 -20.99 21.48 2.08
CA LEU A 444 -21.14 21.55 3.52
C LEU A 444 -22.52 21.01 3.94
N THR A 445 -22.56 20.11 4.91
CA THR A 445 -23.77 19.45 5.37
C THR A 445 -23.92 19.56 6.88
N ALA A 446 -25.11 19.98 7.35
CA ALA A 446 -25.48 19.93 8.75
C ALA A 446 -26.12 18.56 9.06
N VAL A 447 -25.51 17.81 9.96
CA VAL A 447 -26.05 16.54 10.48
C VAL A 447 -26.52 16.78 11.90
N SER A 448 -27.83 16.99 12.08
CA SER A 448 -28.43 17.37 13.37
C SER A 448 -29.88 16.94 13.44
N LYS A 449 -30.36 16.66 14.67
CA LYS A 449 -31.79 16.50 14.96
C LYS A 449 -32.56 17.82 14.87
N ASN A 450 -31.87 18.93 15.03
CA ASN A 450 -32.46 20.26 14.92
C ASN A 450 -32.59 20.67 13.45
N SER A 451 -33.82 20.71 12.95
CA SER A 451 -34.10 21.12 11.58
C SER A 451 -33.69 22.56 11.22
N ASN A 452 -33.49 23.42 12.25
CA ASN A 452 -33.06 24.81 12.08
C ASN A 452 -31.54 24.99 12.20
N ALA A 453 -30.78 23.89 12.32
CA ALA A 453 -29.32 23.94 12.37
C ALA A 453 -28.77 24.57 11.08
N LYS A 454 -27.98 25.63 11.22
CA LYS A 454 -27.20 26.25 10.16
C LYS A 454 -25.75 25.79 10.27
N LEU A 455 -24.95 26.15 9.30
CA LEU A 455 -23.52 25.97 9.30
C LEU A 455 -22.81 27.32 9.45
N VAL A 456 -21.70 27.32 10.13
CA VAL A 456 -20.74 28.42 10.16
C VAL A 456 -19.36 27.89 9.80
N TYR A 457 -18.58 28.65 9.00
CA TYR A 457 -17.27 28.18 8.59
C TYR A 457 -16.24 29.30 8.47
N THR A 458 -14.97 28.88 8.49
CA THR A 458 -13.77 29.72 8.21
C THR A 458 -12.85 28.95 7.29
N THR A 459 -12.03 29.65 6.51
CA THR A 459 -11.00 29.03 5.64
C THR A 459 -9.57 29.39 6.08
N ASN A 460 -9.42 30.11 7.20
CA ASN A 460 -8.13 30.55 7.73
C ASN A 460 -7.63 29.72 8.93
N GLY A 461 -8.32 28.63 9.27
CA GLY A 461 -7.98 27.74 10.37
C GLY A 461 -8.43 28.20 11.77
N ASN A 462 -9.05 29.35 11.90
CA ASN A 462 -9.67 29.78 13.17
C ASN A 462 -10.97 29.04 13.40
N ASP A 463 -11.32 28.78 14.66
CA ASP A 463 -12.63 28.19 14.99
C ASP A 463 -13.75 29.16 14.58
N PRO A 464 -14.80 28.67 13.89
CA PRO A 464 -15.93 29.50 13.54
C PRO A 464 -16.72 29.90 14.76
N THR A 465 -17.22 31.14 14.76
CA THR A 465 -18.10 31.72 15.75
C THR A 465 -19.50 31.96 15.16
N ALA A 466 -20.46 32.34 15.96
CA ALA A 466 -21.82 32.66 15.48
C ALA A 466 -21.83 33.83 14.45
N SER A 467 -20.80 34.68 14.46
CA SER A 467 -20.61 35.79 13.50
C SER A 467 -19.81 35.42 12.26
N SER A 468 -19.27 34.21 12.19
CA SER A 468 -18.54 33.72 11.02
C SER A 468 -19.48 33.55 9.81
N THR A 469 -18.91 33.33 8.63
CA THR A 469 -19.68 33.08 7.40
C THR A 469 -20.66 31.96 7.62
N GLN A 470 -21.96 32.23 7.39
CA GLN A 470 -23.03 31.26 7.56
C GLN A 470 -23.37 30.58 6.22
N ALA A 471 -23.78 29.32 6.31
CA ALA A 471 -24.28 28.55 5.16
C ALA A 471 -25.48 27.69 5.60
N THR A 472 -26.31 27.31 4.64
CA THR A 472 -27.33 26.27 4.83
C THR A 472 -26.77 24.90 4.48
N SER A 473 -27.36 23.84 5.02
CA SER A 473 -26.99 22.48 4.66
C SER A 473 -27.16 22.25 3.14
N GLY A 474 -26.15 21.68 2.48
CA GLY A 474 -26.10 21.48 1.04
C GLY A 474 -25.41 22.61 0.26
N THR A 475 -24.89 23.64 0.93
CA THR A 475 -24.12 24.70 0.27
C THR A 475 -22.78 24.18 -0.20
N SER A 476 -22.46 24.35 -1.50
CA SER A 476 -21.12 24.13 -2.04
C SER A 476 -20.27 25.39 -1.90
N ILE A 477 -19.03 25.22 -1.49
CA ILE A 477 -18.02 26.30 -1.41
C ILE A 477 -16.82 25.92 -2.29
N ASN A 478 -16.22 26.93 -2.93
CA ASN A 478 -15.05 26.73 -3.79
C ASN A 478 -13.76 26.82 -2.95
N ILE A 479 -12.91 25.83 -3.06
CA ILE A 479 -11.56 25.78 -2.50
C ILE A 479 -10.58 25.98 -3.65
N SER A 480 -10.12 27.20 -3.89
CA SER A 480 -9.25 27.56 -5.01
C SER A 480 -7.75 27.63 -4.65
N SER A 481 -7.44 27.60 -3.35
CA SER A 481 -6.07 27.65 -2.82
C SER A 481 -5.96 26.83 -1.54
N SER A 482 -4.73 26.48 -1.16
CA SER A 482 -4.47 25.76 0.11
C SER A 482 -5.05 26.52 1.30
N CYS A 483 -5.78 25.82 2.13
CA CYS A 483 -6.44 26.40 3.30
C CYS A 483 -6.73 25.37 4.38
N THR A 484 -7.01 25.84 5.59
CA THR A 484 -7.63 25.05 6.65
C THR A 484 -9.08 25.48 6.80
N LEU A 485 -10.00 24.66 6.26
CA LEU A 485 -11.44 24.84 6.44
C LEU A 485 -11.84 24.31 7.82
N LYS A 486 -12.53 25.14 8.60
CA LYS A 486 -13.26 24.68 9.77
C LYS A 486 -14.75 24.98 9.60
N VAL A 487 -15.58 23.96 9.85
CA VAL A 487 -17.03 24.08 9.71
C VAL A 487 -17.70 23.54 10.97
N GLY A 488 -18.68 24.26 11.50
CA GLY A 488 -19.45 23.90 12.71
C GLY A 488 -20.95 24.07 12.52
N LEU A 489 -21.72 23.43 13.40
CA LEU A 489 -23.16 23.63 13.52
C LEU A 489 -23.43 24.93 14.32
N LEU A 490 -24.34 25.75 13.83
CA LEU A 490 -24.88 26.89 14.53
C LEU A 490 -26.33 26.64 14.90
N ILE A 491 -26.59 26.51 16.21
CA ILE A 491 -27.94 26.26 16.76
C ILE A 491 -28.18 27.27 17.89
N ASN A 492 -29.23 28.09 17.78
CA ASN A 492 -29.58 29.10 18.78
C ASN A 492 -28.40 29.98 19.24
N GLY A 493 -27.55 30.41 18.29
CA GLY A 493 -26.37 31.25 18.57
C GLY A 493 -25.14 30.50 19.11
N THR A 494 -25.25 29.21 19.37
CA THR A 494 -24.13 28.36 19.83
C THR A 494 -23.52 27.57 18.70
N VAL A 495 -22.19 27.58 18.61
CA VAL A 495 -21.44 26.77 17.64
C VAL A 495 -20.96 25.48 18.31
N SER A 496 -21.16 24.37 17.64
CA SER A 496 -20.77 23.02 18.10
C SER A 496 -20.42 22.12 16.91
N GLY A 497 -19.95 20.89 17.20
CA GLY A 497 -19.69 19.87 16.18
C GLY A 497 -18.70 20.34 15.11
N ILE A 498 -17.68 21.13 15.50
CA ILE A 498 -16.68 21.69 14.58
C ILE A 498 -15.81 20.56 14.01
N ARG A 499 -15.65 20.57 12.70
CA ARG A 499 -14.74 19.70 11.95
C ARG A 499 -13.70 20.54 11.25
N THR A 500 -12.48 19.98 11.15
CA THR A 500 -11.33 20.63 10.51
C THR A 500 -10.91 19.82 9.28
N TYR A 501 -10.72 20.51 8.17
CA TYR A 501 -10.25 19.95 6.93
C TYR A 501 -9.03 20.75 6.43
N ASN A 502 -7.92 20.04 6.21
CA ASN A 502 -6.68 20.67 5.71
C ASN A 502 -6.55 20.35 4.23
N TYR A 503 -6.69 21.36 3.39
CA TYR A 503 -6.57 21.26 1.95
C TYR A 503 -5.27 21.88 1.47
N SER A 504 -4.48 21.11 0.73
CA SER A 504 -3.29 21.57 0.02
C SER A 504 -3.55 21.51 -1.48
N ILE A 505 -3.42 22.64 -2.16
CA ILE A 505 -3.52 22.68 -3.63
C ILE A 505 -2.10 22.71 -4.18
N LYS A 506 -1.69 21.62 -4.83
CA LYS A 506 -0.39 21.47 -5.51
C LYS A 506 -0.65 21.19 -6.98
N ARG A 507 -0.64 22.24 -7.77
CA ARG A 507 -0.73 22.11 -9.22
C ARG A 507 0.50 21.36 -9.74
N PHE A 508 0.27 20.56 -10.76
CA PHE A 508 1.38 19.96 -11.48
C PHE A 508 2.18 21.05 -12.18
N GLU A 509 3.49 21.09 -11.93
CA GLU A 509 4.40 21.99 -12.64
C GLU A 509 5.16 21.16 -13.68
N PRO A 510 5.06 21.54 -14.97
CA PRO A 510 5.84 20.88 -16.01
C PRO A 510 7.34 20.89 -15.69
N TYR A 511 8.01 19.78 -15.95
CA TYR A 511 9.44 19.66 -15.71
C TYR A 511 10.16 19.01 -16.88
N ASN A 512 11.46 19.33 -17.02
CA ASN A 512 12.28 18.81 -18.10
C ASN A 512 13.01 17.55 -17.66
N ILE A 513 13.13 16.62 -18.62
CA ILE A 513 13.98 15.44 -18.54
C ILE A 513 14.90 15.39 -19.75
N THR A 514 16.04 14.74 -19.62
CA THR A 514 16.97 14.51 -20.72
C THR A 514 17.14 13.01 -20.94
N VAL A 515 16.96 12.57 -22.17
CA VAL A 515 17.24 11.18 -22.56
C VAL A 515 18.58 11.12 -23.25
N TYR A 516 19.53 10.38 -22.64
CA TYR A 516 20.86 10.15 -23.15
C TYR A 516 20.99 8.75 -23.74
N VAL A 517 21.62 8.63 -24.91
CA VAL A 517 21.86 7.34 -25.58
C VAL A 517 23.31 7.21 -25.98
N ASN A 518 23.93 6.11 -25.57
CA ASN A 518 25.25 5.72 -26.03
C ASN A 518 25.14 4.53 -27.01
N THR A 519 25.77 4.64 -28.16
CA THR A 519 25.73 3.66 -29.26
C THR A 519 27.10 3.11 -29.63
N ASP A 520 28.11 3.28 -28.77
CA ASP A 520 29.48 2.86 -29.02
C ASP A 520 29.58 1.36 -29.31
N ALA A 521 28.80 0.53 -28.60
CA ALA A 521 28.84 -0.93 -28.77
C ALA A 521 28.28 -1.41 -30.12
N VAL A 522 27.47 -0.59 -30.80
CA VAL A 522 26.88 -0.91 -32.13
C VAL A 522 27.42 -0.06 -33.25
N ASN A 523 28.38 0.87 -32.95
CA ASN A 523 29.05 1.74 -33.91
C ASN A 523 28.10 2.61 -34.78
N TRP A 524 26.93 2.97 -34.31
CA TRP A 524 26.03 3.86 -35.03
C TRP A 524 26.65 5.25 -35.17
N LYS A 525 26.63 5.79 -36.37
CA LYS A 525 27.20 7.11 -36.69
C LYS A 525 26.16 8.23 -36.68
N LYS A 526 24.91 7.86 -36.77
CA LYS A 526 23.77 8.75 -36.71
C LYS A 526 22.70 8.10 -35.81
N VAL A 527 22.02 8.86 -35.04
CA VAL A 527 20.96 8.37 -34.12
C VAL A 527 19.72 9.21 -34.30
N ASN A 528 18.60 8.54 -34.52
CA ASN A 528 17.25 9.15 -34.45
C ASN A 528 16.55 8.66 -33.21
N PHE A 529 15.78 9.55 -32.57
CA PHE A 529 14.86 9.20 -31.50
C PHE A 529 13.44 9.18 -32.08
N TYR A 530 12.85 8.02 -32.14
CA TYR A 530 11.40 7.86 -32.29
C TYR A 530 10.78 7.74 -30.91
N TYR A 531 9.81 8.60 -30.63
CA TYR A 531 9.20 8.68 -29.30
C TYR A 531 7.70 8.85 -29.40
N TRP A 532 6.98 8.38 -28.36
CA TRP A 532 5.53 8.49 -28.24
C TRP A 532 5.13 8.47 -26.76
N GLY A 533 3.84 8.63 -26.47
CA GLY A 533 3.26 8.74 -25.13
C GLY A 533 2.58 10.08 -24.95
N ASN A 534 2.92 10.80 -23.88
CA ASN A 534 2.33 12.12 -23.60
C ASN A 534 3.03 13.26 -24.35
N ILE A 535 3.35 13.03 -25.61
CA ILE A 535 4.00 13.99 -26.53
C ILE A 535 3.65 13.65 -27.97
N ASP A 536 3.67 14.65 -28.84
CA ASP A 536 3.49 14.44 -30.27
C ASP A 536 4.62 13.58 -30.83
N LYS A 537 4.25 12.45 -31.42
CA LYS A 537 5.23 11.53 -32.02
C LYS A 537 5.75 12.06 -33.35
N PRO A 538 7.08 11.94 -33.64
CA PRO A 538 7.61 12.24 -34.94
C PRO A 538 7.23 11.16 -35.97
N ASP A 539 7.41 11.44 -37.24
CA ASP A 539 7.38 10.42 -38.29
C ASP A 539 8.53 9.41 -38.13
N TRP A 540 8.29 8.16 -38.53
CA TRP A 540 9.32 7.14 -38.55
C TRP A 540 10.42 7.45 -39.59
N PRO A 541 11.72 7.26 -39.30
CA PRO A 541 12.34 6.62 -38.14
C PRO A 541 12.70 7.57 -36.96
N GLY A 542 11.99 8.65 -36.77
CA GLY A 542 12.17 9.56 -35.65
C GLY A 542 12.98 10.80 -35.95
N THR A 543 13.17 11.64 -34.95
CA THR A 543 13.90 12.90 -35.02
C THR A 543 15.42 12.66 -35.02
N PRO A 544 16.20 13.18 -36.00
CA PRO A 544 17.65 13.12 -35.96
C PRO A 544 18.23 13.83 -34.73
N ILE A 545 19.15 13.18 -34.04
CA ILE A 545 19.83 13.75 -32.88
C ILE A 545 21.26 14.10 -33.24
N THR A 546 21.53 15.39 -33.22
CA THR A 546 22.89 15.92 -33.49
C THR A 546 23.61 16.39 -32.23
N GLN A 547 22.87 16.58 -31.15
CA GLN A 547 23.43 17.00 -29.87
C GLN A 547 24.12 15.83 -29.19
N THR A 548 25.35 16.06 -28.76
CA THR A 548 26.16 15.09 -28.02
C THR A 548 26.81 15.72 -26.81
N LYS A 549 27.09 14.91 -25.81
CA LYS A 549 27.77 15.32 -24.58
C LYS A 549 28.71 14.23 -24.09
N MET A 550 29.94 14.62 -23.76
CA MET A 550 30.90 13.73 -23.08
C MET A 550 30.55 13.64 -21.60
N ILE A 551 30.22 12.44 -21.14
CA ILE A 551 29.91 12.16 -19.72
C ILE A 551 30.62 10.85 -19.39
N ASP A 552 31.38 10.84 -18.30
CA ASP A 552 32.14 9.67 -17.84
C ASP A 552 32.98 9.00 -18.94
N GLY A 553 33.67 9.84 -19.74
CA GLY A 553 34.55 9.42 -20.82
C GLY A 553 33.88 8.82 -22.05
N LYS A 554 32.52 8.86 -22.13
CA LYS A 554 31.71 8.34 -23.24
C LYS A 554 30.94 9.45 -23.93
N ASN A 555 30.75 9.31 -25.24
CA ASN A 555 29.92 10.25 -26.00
C ASN A 555 28.45 9.81 -25.97
N TRP A 556 27.57 10.71 -25.56
CA TRP A 556 26.15 10.47 -25.44
C TRP A 556 25.38 11.37 -26.38
N TYR A 557 24.55 10.81 -27.25
CA TYR A 557 23.49 11.55 -27.95
C TYR A 557 22.40 11.90 -26.96
N TYR A 558 21.87 13.12 -27.02
CA TYR A 558 20.80 13.49 -26.05
C TYR A 558 19.77 14.44 -26.65
N LYS A 559 18.60 14.41 -26.03
CA LYS A 559 17.50 15.34 -26.31
C LYS A 559 16.73 15.60 -25.02
N ASP A 560 16.36 16.86 -24.84
CA ASP A 560 15.49 17.30 -23.75
C ASP A 560 14.03 17.15 -24.15
N PHE A 561 13.23 16.77 -23.14
CA PHE A 561 11.78 16.62 -23.25
C PHE A 561 11.12 17.30 -22.05
N THR A 562 9.89 17.78 -22.20
CA THR A 562 9.11 18.34 -21.11
C THR A 562 7.97 17.39 -20.77
N ILE A 563 7.87 16.98 -19.54
CA ILE A 563 6.69 16.27 -19.00
C ILE A 563 5.67 17.35 -18.64
N THR A 564 4.53 17.36 -19.33
CA THR A 564 3.51 18.43 -19.25
C THR A 564 2.31 18.08 -18.39
N GLN A 565 2.20 16.82 -17.94
CA GLN A 565 1.10 16.36 -17.10
C GLN A 565 1.60 15.35 -16.05
N LYS A 566 0.90 15.28 -14.92
CA LYS A 566 1.18 14.31 -13.86
C LYS A 566 1.05 12.88 -14.39
N GLY A 567 2.02 12.02 -14.02
CA GLY A 567 2.07 10.63 -14.52
C GLY A 567 2.39 10.53 -16.01
N GLY A 568 2.74 11.65 -16.65
CA GLY A 568 3.17 11.64 -18.05
C GLY A 568 4.40 10.76 -18.24
N MET A 569 4.38 9.92 -19.26
CA MET A 569 5.48 9.01 -19.61
C MET A 569 5.75 9.07 -21.09
N LEU A 570 7.02 8.90 -21.43
CA LEU A 570 7.50 8.82 -22.79
C LEU A 570 8.03 7.42 -23.06
N ASN A 571 7.88 6.98 -24.30
CA ASN A 571 8.42 5.72 -24.77
C ASN A 571 9.34 6.01 -25.96
N PHE A 572 10.31 5.14 -26.20
CA PHE A 572 11.36 5.37 -27.19
C PHE A 572 11.69 4.12 -27.99
N VAL A 573 12.07 4.35 -29.26
CA VAL A 573 12.91 3.48 -30.06
C VAL A 573 14.07 4.34 -30.59
N PHE A 574 15.28 3.87 -30.42
CA PHE A 574 16.45 4.51 -31.01
C PHE A 574 16.77 3.83 -32.34
N CYS A 575 17.00 4.63 -33.36
CA CYS A 575 17.24 4.12 -34.72
C CYS A 575 18.59 4.60 -35.26
N GLU A 576 19.30 3.74 -35.99
CA GLU A 576 20.31 4.16 -36.95
C GLU A 576 19.61 4.43 -38.30
N PRO A 577 19.52 5.68 -38.78
CA PRO A 577 18.93 5.95 -40.08
C PRO A 577 19.85 5.56 -41.20
N ASN A 578 19.30 5.37 -42.42
CA ASN A 578 20.09 5.30 -43.65
C ASN A 578 20.77 6.65 -43.94
N ASP A 579 21.66 6.71 -44.98
CA ASP A 579 22.39 7.92 -45.28
C ASP A 579 21.51 9.11 -45.65
N ALA A 580 20.36 8.87 -46.27
CA ALA A 580 19.35 9.88 -46.60
C ALA A 580 18.49 10.29 -45.38
N GLY A 581 18.56 9.59 -44.25
CA GLY A 581 17.75 9.88 -43.05
C GLY A 581 16.30 9.49 -43.13
N THR A 582 15.88 8.82 -44.21
CA THR A 582 14.45 8.57 -44.53
C THR A 582 13.94 7.18 -44.12
N LYS A 583 14.83 6.24 -43.81
CA LYS A 583 14.50 4.87 -43.39
C LYS A 583 15.47 4.44 -42.29
N GLU A 584 15.02 3.55 -41.42
CA GLU A 584 15.90 2.89 -40.48
C GLU A 584 16.80 1.87 -41.19
N LYS A 585 18.06 1.79 -40.76
CA LYS A 585 18.99 0.74 -41.08
C LYS A 585 19.01 -0.32 -39.99
N SER A 586 18.88 0.12 -38.75
CA SER A 586 18.74 -0.72 -37.58
C SER A 586 18.03 0.04 -36.45
N GLN A 587 17.48 -0.68 -35.47
CA GLN A 587 16.75 -0.09 -34.36
C GLN A 587 16.94 -0.86 -33.03
N SER A 588 16.67 -0.20 -31.91
CA SER A 588 16.60 -0.81 -30.60
C SER A 588 15.24 -1.51 -30.37
N VAL A 589 15.16 -2.32 -29.33
CA VAL A 589 13.87 -2.69 -28.72
C VAL A 589 13.16 -1.45 -28.18
N ASP A 590 11.87 -1.56 -27.91
CA ASP A 590 11.07 -0.50 -27.32
C ASP A 590 11.48 -0.26 -25.86
N ILE A 591 11.50 1.00 -25.46
CA ILE A 591 11.76 1.45 -24.09
C ILE A 591 10.54 2.21 -23.64
N THR A 592 9.93 1.81 -22.55
CA THR A 592 8.65 2.37 -22.08
C THR A 592 8.76 3.01 -20.70
N GLY A 593 7.82 3.92 -20.39
CA GLY A 593 7.63 4.43 -19.05
C GLY A 593 8.66 5.48 -18.59
N ILE A 594 9.33 6.19 -19.50
CA ILE A 594 10.35 7.20 -19.16
C ILE A 594 9.68 8.49 -18.71
N ASN A 595 9.93 8.90 -17.47
CA ASN A 595 9.44 10.15 -16.86
C ASN A 595 10.52 10.92 -16.09
N SER A 596 11.77 10.51 -16.18
CA SER A 596 12.92 11.16 -15.55
C SER A 596 14.13 11.14 -16.51
N THR A 597 15.17 11.90 -16.17
CA THR A 597 16.42 11.85 -16.95
C THR A 597 17.02 10.46 -16.88
N VAL A 598 17.39 9.90 -18.04
CA VAL A 598 17.89 8.53 -18.18
C VAL A 598 19.10 8.44 -19.09
N PHE A 599 19.96 7.45 -18.82
CA PHE A 599 21.11 7.07 -19.62
C PHE A 599 20.93 5.64 -20.13
N ILE A 600 20.81 5.49 -21.45
CA ILE A 600 20.53 4.22 -22.12
C ILE A 600 21.73 3.82 -22.98
N LYS A 601 22.22 2.59 -22.85
CA LYS A 601 23.21 1.99 -23.76
C LYS A 601 22.51 1.05 -24.73
N VAL A 602 22.79 1.18 -26.00
CA VAL A 602 22.44 0.21 -27.03
C VAL A 602 23.51 -0.87 -27.06
N GLY A 603 23.17 -2.10 -26.69
CA GLY A 603 24.08 -3.25 -26.68
C GLY A 603 24.19 -3.94 -28.06
N PRO A 604 25.19 -4.80 -28.28
CA PRO A 604 25.37 -5.55 -29.53
C PRO A 604 24.39 -6.75 -29.64
N GLU A 605 23.78 -7.17 -28.55
CA GLU A 605 22.83 -8.28 -28.54
C GLU A 605 21.50 -7.89 -29.21
N LYS A 606 20.82 -8.87 -29.81
CA LYS A 606 19.52 -8.66 -30.49
C LYS A 606 18.46 -9.59 -29.98
N ASP A 607 17.28 -9.02 -29.81
CA ASP A 607 16.04 -9.73 -29.60
C ASP A 607 15.08 -9.44 -30.76
N GLY A 608 14.59 -10.46 -31.43
CA GLY A 608 13.72 -10.32 -32.60
C GLY A 608 14.30 -9.45 -33.72
N GLY A 609 15.68 -9.40 -33.86
CA GLY A 609 16.38 -8.57 -34.85
C GLY A 609 16.62 -7.13 -34.39
N LYS A 610 16.08 -6.69 -33.25
CA LYS A 610 16.27 -5.35 -32.65
C LYS A 610 17.37 -5.39 -31.60
N TYR A 611 18.15 -4.33 -31.48
CA TYR A 611 19.22 -4.23 -30.48
C TYR A 611 18.66 -4.08 -29.08
N VAL A 612 19.19 -4.88 -28.15
CA VAL A 612 18.84 -4.79 -26.73
C VAL A 612 19.43 -3.51 -26.12
N VAL A 613 18.70 -2.91 -25.17
CA VAL A 613 19.14 -1.71 -24.46
C VAL A 613 19.27 -1.94 -22.97
N THR A 614 20.15 -1.22 -22.33
CA THR A 614 20.36 -1.24 -20.88
C THR A 614 20.23 0.17 -20.32
N ASN A 615 19.39 0.34 -19.31
CA ASN A 615 19.31 1.57 -18.54
C ASN A 615 20.46 1.59 -17.51
N VAL A 616 21.41 2.49 -17.71
CA VAL A 616 22.61 2.64 -16.88
C VAL A 616 22.62 3.94 -16.08
N THR A 617 21.47 4.52 -15.85
CA THR A 617 21.33 5.82 -15.15
C THR A 617 22.00 5.82 -13.77
N LYS A 618 21.92 4.70 -13.05
CA LYS A 618 22.54 4.56 -11.71
C LYS A 618 24.07 4.39 -11.77
N GLU A 619 24.62 4.05 -12.92
CA GLU A 619 26.06 3.75 -13.11
C GLU A 619 26.83 4.96 -13.62
N VAL A 620 26.15 5.93 -14.23
CA VAL A 620 26.79 7.10 -14.87
C VAL A 620 27.03 8.19 -13.84
N ASN A 621 28.29 8.48 -13.59
CA ASN A 621 28.70 9.62 -12.77
C ASN A 621 28.61 10.92 -13.60
N THR A 622 27.52 11.66 -13.42
CA THR A 622 27.28 12.91 -14.17
C THR A 622 28.14 14.10 -13.69
N GLY A 623 28.85 13.95 -12.58
CA GLY A 623 29.56 15.07 -11.92
C GLY A 623 28.62 16.13 -11.36
N ILE A 624 27.30 15.95 -11.48
CA ILE A 624 26.27 16.79 -10.89
C ILE A 624 25.86 16.06 -9.60
N ASP A 625 26.25 16.59 -8.45
CA ASP A 625 25.74 16.15 -7.16
C ASP A 625 24.21 16.20 -7.23
N GLN A 626 23.55 15.03 -7.16
CA GLN A 626 22.11 14.98 -6.89
C GLN A 626 21.84 15.80 -5.63
N PRO A 627 20.74 16.55 -5.53
CA PRO A 627 20.40 17.20 -4.28
C PRO A 627 20.38 16.11 -3.20
N ILE A 628 21.29 16.23 -2.24
CA ILE A 628 21.44 15.29 -1.13
C ILE A 628 20.14 15.34 -0.34
N THR A 629 19.26 14.37 -0.53
CA THR A 629 18.32 13.99 0.51
C THR A 629 19.16 13.41 1.63
N GLU A 630 19.08 14.01 2.78
CA GLU A 630 19.91 13.74 3.96
C GLU A 630 20.05 12.23 4.20
N ASN A 631 21.27 11.72 4.06
CA ASN A 631 21.66 10.44 4.56
C ASN A 631 22.62 10.64 5.73
N THR A 632 22.13 10.34 6.93
CA THR A 632 22.87 10.41 8.18
C THR A 632 23.90 9.29 8.24
N GLY A 633 25.12 9.53 7.75
CA GLY A 633 26.23 8.58 7.85
C GLY A 633 27.57 9.24 7.53
N LYS A 634 28.19 9.87 8.53
CA LYS A 634 29.61 10.20 8.67
C LYS A 634 30.44 10.38 7.37
N ASN A 635 30.35 11.59 6.79
CA ASN A 635 31.51 12.38 6.37
C ASN A 635 31.07 13.85 6.38
N VAL A 636 31.35 14.53 7.46
CA VAL A 636 30.95 15.94 7.64
C VAL A 636 31.81 16.78 6.71
N ASN A 637 31.23 17.15 5.54
CA ASN A 637 31.88 18.08 4.62
C ASN A 637 31.90 19.47 5.30
N ASN A 638 33.05 19.89 5.77
CA ASN A 638 33.29 21.14 6.49
C ASN A 638 33.28 22.37 5.57
N ALA A 639 32.71 22.27 4.36
CA ALA A 639 32.67 23.34 3.38
C ALA A 639 31.51 24.32 3.64
N TRP A 640 31.77 25.59 3.33
CA TRP A 640 30.77 26.66 3.35
C TRP A 640 30.25 26.91 1.94
N TYR A 641 28.96 27.28 1.83
CA TYR A 641 28.33 27.59 0.55
C TYR A 641 27.49 28.88 0.68
N THR A 642 27.37 29.61 -0.41
CA THR A 642 26.38 30.69 -0.53
C THR A 642 24.97 30.14 -0.62
N LEU A 643 23.93 30.95 -0.46
CA LEU A 643 22.52 30.54 -0.67
C LEU A 643 22.25 30.10 -2.12
N SER A 644 23.05 30.52 -3.09
CA SER A 644 23.01 30.12 -4.49
C SER A 644 23.75 28.79 -4.77
N GLY A 645 24.30 28.13 -3.72
CA GLY A 645 24.98 26.83 -3.84
C GLY A 645 26.46 26.91 -4.23
N MET A 646 27.07 28.12 -4.34
CA MET A 646 28.47 28.26 -4.69
C MET A 646 29.34 27.90 -3.49
N LYS A 647 30.28 26.95 -3.65
CA LYS A 647 31.21 26.53 -2.61
C LYS A 647 32.23 27.66 -2.31
N MET A 648 32.46 27.88 -1.04
CA MET A 648 33.44 28.87 -0.56
C MET A 648 34.70 28.17 -0.05
N ASN A 649 35.85 28.75 -0.30
CA ASN A 649 37.15 28.17 0.07
C ASN A 649 37.45 28.26 1.58
N GLN A 650 36.71 29.09 2.29
CA GLN A 650 36.85 29.30 3.74
C GLN A 650 35.53 29.82 4.37
N LYS A 651 35.47 29.83 5.69
CA LYS A 651 34.36 30.42 6.43
C LYS A 651 34.13 31.88 5.98
N PRO A 652 32.87 32.27 5.63
CA PRO A 652 32.58 33.66 5.25
C PRO A 652 32.88 34.63 6.41
N ASN A 653 33.48 35.78 6.05
CA ASN A 653 33.75 36.87 6.97
C ASN A 653 32.83 38.08 6.75
N GLN A 654 31.93 38.02 5.80
CA GLN A 654 30.88 39.02 5.58
C GLN A 654 29.57 38.62 6.25
N ALA A 655 28.87 39.61 6.82
CA ALA A 655 27.54 39.36 7.36
C ALA A 655 26.59 38.86 6.27
N GLY A 656 25.87 37.77 6.54
CA GLY A 656 24.99 37.17 5.56
C GLY A 656 24.49 35.80 6.01
N ILE A 657 23.64 35.16 5.15
CA ILE A 657 23.15 33.79 5.36
C ILE A 657 23.93 32.85 4.42
N TYR A 658 24.49 31.83 5.01
CA TYR A 658 25.30 30.80 4.30
C TYR A 658 24.81 29.40 4.65
N ILE A 659 25.29 28.41 3.93
CA ILE A 659 25.05 26.99 4.21
C ILE A 659 26.34 26.36 4.71
N HIS A 660 26.31 25.74 5.88
CA HIS A 660 27.39 24.94 6.46
C HIS A 660 26.83 23.71 7.14
N HIS A 661 27.40 22.55 6.85
CA HIS A 661 26.86 21.26 7.28
C HIS A 661 25.38 21.05 6.91
N GLY A 662 24.96 21.51 5.70
CA GLY A 662 23.57 21.41 5.25
C GLY A 662 22.57 22.32 5.97
N LYS A 663 23.03 23.20 6.89
CA LYS A 663 22.18 24.11 7.67
C LYS A 663 22.42 25.56 7.29
N LYS A 664 21.38 26.39 7.32
CA LYS A 664 21.50 27.82 7.18
C LYS A 664 22.19 28.42 8.44
N VAL A 665 23.29 29.12 8.24
CA VAL A 665 24.06 29.78 9.29
C VAL A 665 24.09 31.27 9.00
N VAL A 666 23.74 32.08 9.99
CA VAL A 666 23.82 33.53 9.91
C VAL A 666 25.18 33.99 10.45
N ILE A 667 25.99 34.64 9.61
CA ILE A 667 27.19 35.34 10.01
C ILE A 667 26.77 36.79 10.26
N LYS A 668 26.99 37.28 11.46
CA LYS A 668 26.68 38.66 11.88
C LYS A 668 27.87 39.57 11.65
#